data_82369bb84378840e81b79967aba1fd73
#
_entry.id   82369bb84378840e81b79967aba1fd73
#
_cell.length_a   1.000
_cell.length_b   1.000
_cell.length_c   1.000
_cell.angle_alpha   90.00
_cell.angle_beta   90.00
_cell.angle_gamma   90.00
#
_symmetry.space_group_name_H-M   'P 1'
#
loop_
_entity.id
_entity.type
_entity.pdbx_description
1 polymer ?
#
loop_
_entity_poly.entity_id
_entity_poly.type
_entity_poly.pdbx_seq_one_letter_code
_entity_poly.pdbx_strand_id
1 'polypeptide(L)'
;MHLPSRSRRNRLVDAYALVVVAVLFWLGFQADEPGGAYAPPEPGKEYYNLLVDGFLDGSTALQIPVHPDLLSPDPAVRRTAPYLLDATLYQGKYYLYYGVVPAVAFFTPARLLTALNLAPGLAIACSLALGYLAAVAVWRRAHHLYFPSLGSIGHLAFLSLLGFETATPFAITRAAFYEVPIAAGYACCMLGLLALWRTFHAATGRGRLMNLGQASLALGLAVGCRPNYLLVLPVLLGAALWLRRPTRSSAELGSLATLLAGAVLPAILVGVALGAYNFARFGRPWEFGFNYGVNAFFTSGNALFDWSFVGANFNWAYLTPPGISPYFPYIFPVTTFDLPAGYSNAEQFHGQFPVTLLACWILAGTALWLRRRPEAPLGAFIITTLAIGTVSLVFTLLLGIRANRYIVDFQPCFVLSLALIGGLIWSRSTRPGIGFKFWQSGVLGLIMAGVAVNVFGAIQQFGQFAAQRPQTSRWLAEVLDPLVRASIRPFHTLPKPGPVKLTATFPSVTKPTTLPLLVVGLPGFTDGLYAVVQPDHRVEFFFDHHAYGGPHGRPILLQPGKPHDLEVDLGSFYPPAHDAYFASYDVRARDRIKNLATLKIDGELVIDEAMLAYDAPPWTMRLGDNPAALGPRATRFSGRLEGPIRLPNPHSSRFEPPPLRDGIWSIDVEFAMPAIGSNQPILVSGITGGGNLLFARVVDAETIKLGVDIWGYGAPLSPPIKLKTPGRHRFDIIVGTLANDYPWPAPPAALESFAHHFVVWIDGTPAWVVPVAHHEKSYQKVRIGVNQQGFDSAHTTFSGEITETKQPAAGRRAILERLESLPKP
;
A
#
# COMPACT_ATOMS: atom_id res chain seq x y z
N MET A 1 42.61 31.10 1.18
CA MET A 1 41.19 31.31 0.82
C MET A 1 40.35 31.19 2.09
N HIS A 2 40.03 32.32 2.76
CA HIS A 2 39.14 32.31 3.93
C HIS A 2 37.72 31.95 3.48
N LEU A 3 37.21 30.80 3.91
CA LEU A 3 35.78 30.45 3.75
C LEU A 3 34.98 31.52 4.53
N PRO A 4 34.07 32.29 3.91
CA PRO A 4 33.26 33.25 4.61
C PRO A 4 32.44 32.50 5.69
N SER A 5 32.40 33.08 6.90
CA SER A 5 31.59 32.54 8.00
C SER A 5 30.16 32.32 7.52
N ARG A 6 29.69 31.06 7.55
CA ARG A 6 28.30 30.71 7.14
C ARG A 6 27.33 31.59 7.93
N SER A 7 26.51 32.38 7.22
CA SER A 7 25.50 33.19 7.88
C SER A 7 24.55 32.34 8.70
N ARG A 8 24.01 32.88 9.82
CA ARG A 8 23.02 32.15 10.66
C ARG A 8 21.86 31.53 9.84
N ARG A 9 21.46 32.21 8.78
CA ARG A 9 20.40 31.79 7.87
C ARG A 9 20.79 30.58 7.01
N ASN A 10 22.01 30.48 6.53
CA ASN A 10 22.48 29.29 5.80
C ASN A 10 22.55 28.06 6.70
N ARG A 11 22.88 28.23 7.98
CA ARG A 11 22.84 27.16 8.99
C ARG A 11 21.41 26.64 9.24
N LEU A 12 20.42 27.54 9.29
CA LEU A 12 19.01 27.15 9.43
C LEU A 12 18.53 26.30 8.22
N VAL A 13 18.87 26.71 7.00
CA VAL A 13 18.54 25.96 5.77
C VAL A 13 19.19 24.58 5.78
N ASP A 14 20.47 24.51 6.17
CA ASP A 14 21.19 23.24 6.24
C ASP A 14 20.58 22.32 7.32
N ALA A 15 20.29 22.86 8.50
CA ALA A 15 19.66 22.11 9.58
C ALA A 15 18.28 21.57 9.19
N TYR A 16 17.45 22.40 8.56
CA TYR A 16 16.12 21.96 8.12
C TYR A 16 16.18 20.94 7.00
N ALA A 17 17.11 21.07 6.05
CA ALA A 17 17.32 20.06 5.03
C ALA A 17 17.71 18.70 5.64
N LEU A 18 18.52 18.70 6.71
CA LEU A 18 18.84 17.48 7.44
C LEU A 18 17.61 16.91 8.19
N VAL A 19 16.73 17.76 8.72
CA VAL A 19 15.46 17.31 9.32
C VAL A 19 14.59 16.60 8.29
N VAL A 20 14.44 17.17 7.09
CA VAL A 20 13.69 16.52 6.00
C VAL A 20 14.29 15.16 5.65
N VAL A 21 15.62 15.07 5.51
CA VAL A 21 16.31 13.80 5.29
C VAL A 21 16.04 12.82 6.43
N ALA A 22 16.14 13.27 7.69
CA ALA A 22 15.85 12.42 8.85
C ALA A 22 14.41 11.91 8.86
N VAL A 23 13.43 12.73 8.45
CA VAL A 23 12.03 12.30 8.32
C VAL A 23 11.87 11.25 7.23
N LEU A 24 12.52 11.39 6.08
CA LEU A 24 12.50 10.37 5.02
C LEU A 24 13.10 9.06 5.51
N PHE A 25 14.23 9.09 6.22
CA PHE A 25 14.83 7.89 6.80
C PHE A 25 13.95 7.28 7.89
N TRP A 26 13.29 8.10 8.72
CA TRP A 26 12.35 7.61 9.73
C TRP A 26 11.14 6.94 9.09
N LEU A 27 10.55 7.51 8.03
CA LEU A 27 9.49 6.87 7.27
C LEU A 27 9.94 5.53 6.70
N GLY A 28 11.14 5.46 6.14
CA GLY A 28 11.73 4.21 5.65
C GLY A 28 11.93 3.17 6.75
N PHE A 29 12.34 3.59 7.95
CA PHE A 29 12.46 2.69 9.10
C PHE A 29 11.11 2.11 9.54
N GLN A 30 10.02 2.85 9.35
CA GLN A 30 8.67 2.38 9.66
C GLN A 30 8.02 1.53 8.56
N ALA A 31 8.58 1.54 7.35
CA ALA A 31 7.91 1.02 6.16
C ALA A 31 7.92 -0.51 6.01
N ASP A 32 8.84 -1.19 6.71
CA ASP A 32 9.05 -2.63 6.55
C ASP A 32 8.68 -3.42 7.82
N GLU A 33 8.75 -4.75 7.74
CA GLU A 33 8.58 -5.69 8.84
C GLU A 33 9.44 -5.36 10.08
N PRO A 34 9.31 -6.05 11.23
CA PRO A 34 10.07 -5.74 12.43
C PRO A 34 11.56 -5.51 12.15
N GLY A 35 12.05 -4.27 12.27
CA GLY A 35 13.37 -3.82 11.80
C GLY A 35 13.26 -2.76 10.69
N GLY A 36 12.13 -2.62 10.03
CA GLY A 36 11.86 -1.61 9.01
C GLY A 36 12.73 -1.79 7.77
N ALA A 37 12.93 -0.70 7.04
CA ALA A 37 13.75 -0.64 5.83
C ALA A 37 15.23 -1.08 6.03
N TYR A 38 15.65 -1.24 7.25
CA TYR A 38 17.03 -1.60 7.64
C TYR A 38 17.15 -3.04 8.15
N ALA A 39 16.05 -3.79 8.20
CA ALA A 39 16.08 -5.21 8.54
C ALA A 39 16.78 -6.02 7.45
N PRO A 40 17.38 -7.15 7.80
CA PRO A 40 17.85 -8.10 6.79
C PRO A 40 16.68 -8.51 5.90
N PRO A 41 16.84 -8.48 4.59
CA PRO A 41 15.78 -8.83 3.67
C PRO A 41 15.38 -10.31 3.81
N GLU A 42 14.09 -10.60 3.60
CA GLU A 42 13.60 -11.97 3.57
C GLU A 42 13.96 -12.67 2.26
N PRO A 43 14.35 -13.96 2.30
CA PRO A 43 14.57 -14.73 1.09
C PRO A 43 13.36 -14.73 0.16
N GLY A 44 13.58 -14.40 -1.12
CA GLY A 44 12.52 -14.38 -2.15
C GLY A 44 11.85 -13.04 -2.40
N LYS A 45 12.07 -12.01 -1.54
CA LYS A 45 11.58 -10.63 -1.77
C LYS A 45 12.67 -9.68 -2.28
N GLU A 46 13.88 -10.17 -2.50
CA GLU A 46 15.11 -9.39 -2.64
C GLU A 46 15.68 -9.41 -4.04
N TYR A 47 14.90 -9.06 -5.01
CA TYR A 47 15.24 -9.15 -6.43
C TYR A 47 16.59 -8.53 -6.79
N TYR A 48 16.94 -7.39 -6.19
CA TYR A 48 18.22 -6.74 -6.44
C TYR A 48 19.40 -7.46 -5.80
N ASN A 49 19.24 -8.05 -4.62
CA ASN A 49 20.27 -8.87 -3.99
C ASN A 49 20.46 -10.20 -4.75
N LEU A 50 19.36 -10.86 -5.18
CA LEU A 50 19.42 -12.05 -6.04
C LEU A 50 20.13 -11.76 -7.38
N LEU A 51 19.97 -10.55 -7.93
CA LEU A 51 20.67 -10.12 -9.12
C LEU A 51 22.16 -9.91 -8.87
N VAL A 52 22.53 -9.34 -7.70
CA VAL A 52 23.94 -9.18 -7.29
C VAL A 52 24.60 -10.52 -7.08
N ASP A 53 23.91 -11.49 -6.45
CA ASP A 53 24.41 -12.86 -6.35
C ASP A 53 24.69 -13.45 -7.74
N GLY A 54 23.76 -13.21 -8.71
CA GLY A 54 24.00 -13.53 -10.12
C GLY A 54 25.26 -12.89 -10.68
N PHE A 55 25.49 -11.60 -10.45
CA PHE A 55 26.68 -10.90 -10.93
C PHE A 55 27.97 -11.49 -10.34
N LEU A 56 27.95 -11.86 -9.06
CA LEU A 56 29.10 -12.48 -8.41
C LEU A 56 29.41 -13.88 -8.97
N ASP A 57 28.37 -14.59 -9.43
CA ASP A 57 28.48 -15.89 -10.10
C ASP A 57 28.70 -15.78 -11.64
N GLY A 58 28.95 -14.56 -12.17
CA GLY A 58 29.15 -14.33 -13.60
C GLY A 58 27.86 -14.50 -14.44
N SER A 59 26.70 -14.40 -13.83
CA SER A 59 25.36 -14.49 -14.46
C SER A 59 24.60 -13.17 -14.37
N THR A 60 23.64 -12.98 -15.26
CA THR A 60 22.70 -11.86 -15.24
C THR A 60 21.29 -12.29 -14.78
N ALA A 61 21.13 -13.57 -14.43
CA ALA A 61 19.88 -14.13 -13.91
C ALA A 61 19.79 -13.97 -12.38
N LEU A 62 18.57 -13.95 -11.87
CA LEU A 62 18.30 -14.03 -10.43
C LEU A 62 18.71 -15.42 -9.90
N GLN A 63 19.43 -15.46 -8.80
CA GLN A 63 19.86 -16.73 -8.18
C GLN A 63 18.74 -17.35 -7.36
N ILE A 64 17.71 -17.82 -8.06
CA ILE A 64 16.56 -18.53 -7.49
C ILE A 64 16.11 -19.64 -8.45
N PRO A 65 15.84 -20.85 -7.97
CA PRO A 65 15.40 -21.95 -8.82
C PRO A 65 14.01 -21.71 -9.40
N VAL A 66 13.81 -22.10 -10.65
CA VAL A 66 12.49 -22.07 -11.30
C VAL A 66 11.75 -23.35 -10.95
N HIS A 67 10.48 -23.26 -10.56
CA HIS A 67 9.66 -24.44 -10.30
C HIS A 67 9.51 -25.28 -11.57
N PRO A 68 9.72 -26.61 -11.53
CA PRO A 68 9.67 -27.46 -12.74
C PRO A 68 8.36 -27.34 -13.53
N ASP A 69 7.24 -27.19 -12.84
CA ASP A 69 5.91 -27.08 -13.48
C ASP A 69 5.75 -25.82 -14.35
N LEU A 70 6.51 -24.76 -14.09
CA LEU A 70 6.54 -23.57 -14.95
C LEU A 70 7.18 -23.83 -16.31
N LEU A 71 7.99 -24.88 -16.41
CA LEU A 71 8.65 -25.29 -17.64
C LEU A 71 7.86 -26.39 -18.37
N SER A 72 6.73 -26.83 -17.81
CA SER A 72 5.85 -27.85 -18.44
C SER A 72 5.33 -27.36 -19.80
N PRO A 73 5.26 -28.22 -20.80
CA PRO A 73 4.60 -27.92 -22.07
C PRO A 73 3.08 -27.71 -21.90
N ASP A 74 2.47 -28.27 -20.85
CA ASP A 74 1.04 -28.13 -20.57
C ASP A 74 0.71 -26.77 -19.93
N PRO A 75 -0.12 -25.92 -20.59
CA PRO A 75 -0.53 -24.64 -20.03
C PRO A 75 -1.35 -24.74 -18.74
N ALA A 76 -2.08 -25.86 -18.52
CA ALA A 76 -2.87 -26.06 -17.31
C ALA A 76 -1.96 -26.25 -16.09
N VAL A 77 -0.88 -27.01 -16.27
CA VAL A 77 0.15 -27.20 -15.22
C VAL A 77 0.87 -25.88 -14.93
N ARG A 78 1.28 -25.14 -15.96
CA ARG A 78 1.96 -23.84 -15.77
C ARG A 78 1.12 -22.83 -15.00
N ARG A 79 -0.21 -22.79 -15.22
CA ARG A 79 -1.11 -21.83 -14.56
C ARG A 79 -1.23 -22.03 -13.05
N THR A 80 -0.99 -23.24 -12.57
CA THR A 80 -1.08 -23.59 -11.15
C THR A 80 0.29 -23.66 -10.47
N ALA A 81 1.36 -23.52 -11.23
CA ALA A 81 2.73 -23.59 -10.71
C ALA A 81 3.09 -22.34 -9.89
N PRO A 82 3.79 -22.50 -8.76
CA PRO A 82 4.36 -21.37 -8.03
C PRO A 82 5.37 -20.61 -8.91
N TYR A 83 5.28 -19.28 -8.91
CA TYR A 83 6.20 -18.44 -9.68
C TYR A 83 6.67 -17.22 -8.88
N LEU A 84 7.80 -16.66 -9.27
CA LEU A 84 8.30 -15.41 -8.71
C LEU A 84 7.50 -14.24 -9.30
N LEU A 85 6.75 -13.55 -8.44
CA LEU A 85 5.86 -12.46 -8.85
C LEU A 85 6.64 -11.35 -9.56
N ASP A 86 6.10 -10.84 -10.68
CA ASP A 86 6.69 -9.73 -11.44
C ASP A 86 8.16 -9.95 -11.84
N ALA A 87 8.56 -11.19 -12.04
CA ALA A 87 9.82 -11.55 -12.66
C ALA A 87 9.61 -11.95 -14.14
N THR A 88 10.68 -11.89 -14.89
CA THR A 88 10.76 -12.36 -16.26
C THR A 88 11.28 -13.79 -16.28
N LEU A 89 10.58 -14.71 -16.95
CA LEU A 89 11.03 -16.08 -17.16
C LEU A 89 11.49 -16.27 -18.61
N TYR A 90 12.78 -16.49 -18.81
CA TYR A 90 13.33 -16.72 -20.14
C TYR A 90 14.36 -17.85 -20.10
N GLN A 91 14.21 -18.83 -21.01
CA GLN A 91 15.08 -19.99 -21.10
C GLN A 91 15.35 -20.70 -19.78
N GLY A 92 14.29 -20.89 -18.95
CA GLY A 92 14.37 -21.59 -17.68
C GLY A 92 15.10 -20.83 -16.55
N LYS A 93 15.28 -19.54 -16.69
CA LYS A 93 15.88 -18.66 -15.66
C LYS A 93 15.02 -17.45 -15.40
N TYR A 94 15.02 -16.98 -14.15
CA TYR A 94 14.38 -15.73 -13.80
C TYR A 94 15.31 -14.54 -14.03
N TYR A 95 14.75 -13.44 -14.51
CA TYR A 95 15.42 -12.18 -14.73
C TYR A 95 14.61 -11.03 -14.13
N LEU A 96 15.32 -9.97 -13.74
CA LEU A 96 14.71 -8.71 -13.33
C LEU A 96 14.49 -7.83 -14.57
N TYR A 97 13.25 -7.43 -14.88
CA TYR A 97 12.97 -6.51 -15.99
C TYR A 97 13.08 -5.03 -15.58
N TYR A 98 13.17 -4.75 -14.29
CA TYR A 98 13.44 -3.42 -13.78
C TYR A 98 14.87 -2.99 -14.08
N GLY A 99 15.13 -1.66 -14.00
CA GLY A 99 16.43 -1.13 -14.34
C GLY A 99 17.59 -1.70 -13.50
N VAL A 100 18.74 -1.92 -14.16
CA VAL A 100 19.92 -2.54 -13.55
C VAL A 100 20.80 -1.54 -12.79
N VAL A 101 20.65 -0.23 -13.05
CA VAL A 101 21.50 0.81 -12.42
C VAL A 101 21.44 0.78 -10.89
N PRO A 102 20.31 0.60 -10.22
CA PRO A 102 20.30 0.46 -8.77
C PRO A 102 21.16 -0.71 -8.27
N ALA A 103 21.11 -1.88 -8.94
CA ALA A 103 21.96 -3.02 -8.58
C ALA A 103 23.44 -2.63 -8.61
N VAL A 104 23.89 -1.97 -9.68
CA VAL A 104 25.29 -1.57 -9.86
C VAL A 104 25.69 -0.42 -8.93
N ALA A 105 24.78 0.55 -8.69
CA ALA A 105 25.12 1.77 -7.94
C ALA A 105 25.05 1.60 -6.42
N PHE A 106 24.17 0.74 -5.91
CA PHE A 106 23.90 0.61 -4.48
C PHE A 106 24.15 -0.81 -3.97
N PHE A 107 23.52 -1.82 -4.56
CA PHE A 107 23.53 -3.17 -4.02
C PHE A 107 24.87 -3.88 -4.20
N THR A 108 25.48 -3.80 -5.38
CA THR A 108 26.80 -4.41 -5.63
C THR A 108 27.90 -3.81 -4.75
N PRO A 109 28.05 -2.46 -4.66
CA PRO A 109 29.02 -1.87 -3.74
C PRO A 109 28.77 -2.24 -2.27
N ALA A 110 27.52 -2.24 -1.83
CA ALA A 110 27.20 -2.63 -0.46
C ALA A 110 27.64 -4.07 -0.18
N ARG A 111 27.32 -5.01 -1.08
CA ARG A 111 27.71 -6.43 -0.96
C ARG A 111 29.23 -6.60 -0.95
N LEU A 112 29.95 -5.93 -1.84
CA LEU A 112 31.42 -6.02 -1.92
C LEU A 112 32.13 -5.42 -0.70
N LEU A 113 31.59 -4.34 -0.11
CA LEU A 113 32.19 -3.64 1.02
C LEU A 113 31.83 -4.26 2.38
N THR A 114 30.64 -4.81 2.53
CA THR A 114 30.11 -5.27 3.83
C THR A 114 29.89 -6.78 3.91
N ALA A 115 29.89 -7.50 2.78
CA ALA A 115 29.46 -8.88 2.62
C ALA A 115 27.97 -9.11 3.01
N LEU A 116 27.18 -8.04 3.23
CA LEU A 116 25.77 -8.13 3.64
C LEU A 116 24.84 -7.75 2.46
N ASN A 117 23.64 -8.25 2.52
CA ASN A 117 22.57 -7.81 1.65
C ASN A 117 22.13 -6.40 2.02
N LEU A 118 21.84 -5.58 1.01
CA LEU A 118 21.30 -4.24 1.22
C LEU A 118 19.77 -4.29 1.27
N ALA A 119 19.17 -3.77 2.33
CA ALA A 119 17.72 -3.62 2.40
C ALA A 119 17.21 -2.66 1.33
N PRO A 120 16.15 -3.02 0.54
CA PRO A 120 15.57 -2.14 -0.46
C PRO A 120 15.19 -0.76 0.08
N GLY A 121 14.61 -0.69 1.27
CA GLY A 121 14.23 0.56 1.92
C GLY A 121 15.41 1.49 2.20
N LEU A 122 16.58 0.97 2.55
CA LEU A 122 17.79 1.78 2.73
C LEU A 122 18.28 2.34 1.39
N ALA A 123 18.25 1.54 0.32
CA ALA A 123 18.60 2.00 -1.03
C ALA A 123 17.64 3.11 -1.52
N ILE A 124 16.33 2.97 -1.23
CA ILE A 124 15.31 3.96 -1.52
C ILE A 124 15.58 5.24 -0.71
N ALA A 125 15.75 5.15 0.61
CA ALA A 125 15.99 6.31 1.47
C ALA A 125 17.24 7.10 1.05
N CYS A 126 18.34 6.41 0.76
CA CYS A 126 19.58 7.03 0.26
C CYS A 126 19.35 7.73 -1.09
N SER A 127 18.63 7.09 -2.01
CA SER A 127 18.31 7.66 -3.32
C SER A 127 17.45 8.91 -3.20
N LEU A 128 16.39 8.86 -2.37
CA LEU A 128 15.50 10.01 -2.15
C LEU A 128 16.23 11.16 -1.45
N ALA A 129 17.07 10.87 -0.47
CA ALA A 129 17.90 11.87 0.21
C ALA A 129 18.87 12.53 -0.79
N LEU A 130 19.53 11.75 -1.65
CA LEU A 130 20.45 12.26 -2.67
C LEU A 130 19.75 13.18 -3.67
N GLY A 131 18.58 12.78 -4.17
CA GLY A 131 17.77 13.60 -5.08
C GLY A 131 17.28 14.89 -4.42
N TYR A 132 16.77 14.81 -3.17
CA TYR A 132 16.37 15.97 -2.40
C TYR A 132 17.54 16.94 -2.17
N LEU A 133 18.70 16.46 -1.76
CA LEU A 133 19.89 17.29 -1.55
C LEU A 133 20.38 17.95 -2.85
N ALA A 134 20.22 17.28 -3.99
CA ALA A 134 20.50 17.89 -5.29
C ALA A 134 19.52 19.04 -5.59
N ALA A 135 18.21 18.86 -5.32
CA ALA A 135 17.20 19.93 -5.44
C ALA A 135 17.49 21.11 -4.49
N VAL A 136 17.84 20.83 -3.22
CA VAL A 136 18.27 21.84 -2.24
C VAL A 136 19.52 22.60 -2.75
N ALA A 137 20.45 21.91 -3.38
CA ALA A 137 21.63 22.54 -3.96
C ALA A 137 21.30 23.50 -5.13
N VAL A 138 20.31 23.18 -5.95
CA VAL A 138 19.75 24.10 -6.97
C VAL A 138 19.07 25.28 -6.29
N TRP A 139 18.17 25.01 -5.32
CA TRP A 139 17.45 26.02 -4.57
C TRP A 139 18.38 27.04 -3.90
N ARG A 140 19.43 26.59 -3.22
CA ARG A 140 20.40 27.48 -2.53
C ARG A 140 21.13 28.40 -3.50
N ARG A 141 21.54 27.86 -4.68
CA ARG A 141 22.18 28.64 -5.72
C ARG A 141 21.23 29.67 -6.33
N ALA A 142 20.00 29.26 -6.58
CA ALA A 142 18.95 30.15 -7.08
C ALA A 142 18.65 31.27 -6.09
N HIS A 143 18.47 30.90 -4.82
CA HIS A 143 18.26 31.88 -3.74
C HIS A 143 19.37 32.94 -3.73
N HIS A 144 20.63 32.50 -3.79
CA HIS A 144 21.77 33.41 -3.72
C HIS A 144 21.82 34.40 -4.90
N LEU A 145 21.47 33.91 -6.10
CA LEU A 145 21.55 34.72 -7.33
C LEU A 145 20.28 35.55 -7.57
N TYR A 146 19.09 35.03 -7.31
CA TYR A 146 17.87 35.59 -7.84
C TYR A 146 16.87 36.12 -6.77
N PHE A 147 16.94 35.60 -5.56
CA PHE A 147 16.01 35.98 -4.49
C PHE A 147 16.66 36.02 -3.08
N PRO A 148 17.76 36.80 -2.91
CA PRO A 148 18.52 36.86 -1.65
C PRO A 148 17.73 37.44 -0.49
N SER A 149 16.64 38.17 -0.77
CA SER A 149 15.78 38.79 0.25
C SER A 149 14.73 37.84 0.83
N LEU A 150 14.59 36.58 0.33
CA LEU A 150 13.64 35.60 0.84
C LEU A 150 13.88 35.34 2.34
N GLY A 151 12.82 35.50 3.15
CA GLY A 151 12.87 35.28 4.60
C GLY A 151 12.91 33.80 4.99
N SER A 152 13.17 33.52 6.28
CA SER A 152 13.29 32.16 6.79
C SER A 152 12.02 31.33 6.58
N ILE A 153 10.81 31.91 6.78
CA ILE A 153 9.55 31.22 6.56
C ILE A 153 9.42 30.74 5.10
N GLY A 154 9.73 31.61 4.13
CA GLY A 154 9.72 31.20 2.72
C GLY A 154 10.74 30.11 2.42
N HIS A 155 11.93 30.14 3.06
CA HIS A 155 12.90 29.06 2.91
C HIS A 155 12.36 27.72 3.43
N LEU A 156 11.82 27.68 4.65
CA LEU A 156 11.29 26.47 5.25
C LEU A 156 10.13 25.93 4.42
N ALA A 157 9.23 26.81 3.97
CA ALA A 157 8.09 26.41 3.13
C ALA A 157 8.54 25.75 1.82
N PHE A 158 9.47 26.39 1.06
CA PHE A 158 9.91 25.80 -0.20
C PHE A 158 10.83 24.58 -0.02
N LEU A 159 11.56 24.46 1.08
CA LEU A 159 12.28 23.22 1.40
C LEU A 159 11.33 22.07 1.74
N SER A 160 10.22 22.36 2.43
CA SER A 160 9.16 21.37 2.68
C SER A 160 8.48 20.93 1.37
N LEU A 161 8.17 21.89 0.49
CA LEU A 161 7.66 21.64 -0.84
C LEU A 161 8.57 20.67 -1.61
N LEU A 162 9.87 20.98 -1.67
CA LEU A 162 10.88 20.16 -2.37
C LEU A 162 11.07 18.78 -1.74
N GLY A 163 10.85 18.62 -0.44
CA GLY A 163 11.05 17.36 0.27
C GLY A 163 9.84 16.43 0.26
N PHE A 164 8.63 17.00 0.34
CA PHE A 164 7.44 16.19 0.61
C PHE A 164 6.37 16.24 -0.50
N GLU A 165 6.29 17.30 -1.30
CA GLU A 165 5.29 17.38 -2.37
C GLU A 165 5.74 16.78 -3.71
N THR A 166 6.86 16.08 -3.71
CA THR A 166 7.43 15.35 -4.85
C THR A 166 6.87 13.92 -4.99
N ALA A 167 5.90 13.54 -4.17
CA ALA A 167 5.38 12.19 -4.00
C ALA A 167 6.44 11.16 -3.51
N THR A 168 7.64 11.59 -3.12
CA THR A 168 8.68 10.72 -2.55
C THR A 168 8.27 9.99 -1.27
N PRO A 169 7.39 10.53 -0.37
CA PRO A 169 6.89 9.78 0.77
C PRO A 169 6.20 8.47 0.37
N PHE A 170 5.47 8.43 -0.75
CA PHE A 170 4.82 7.20 -1.22
C PHE A 170 5.80 6.13 -1.69
N ALA A 171 6.97 6.52 -2.18
CA ALA A 171 8.00 5.57 -2.57
C ALA A 171 8.70 4.95 -1.36
N ILE A 172 8.88 5.70 -0.25
CA ILE A 172 9.60 5.20 0.92
C ILE A 172 8.70 4.39 1.86
N THR A 173 7.42 4.69 1.97
CA THR A 173 6.53 3.98 2.90
C THR A 173 6.15 2.57 2.45
N ARG A 174 6.33 2.21 1.20
CA ARG A 174 6.13 0.85 0.71
C ARG A 174 7.42 0.02 0.72
N ALA A 175 8.56 0.63 0.48
CA ALA A 175 9.93 0.09 0.51
C ALA A 175 10.15 -1.26 -0.23
N ALA A 176 9.39 -1.51 -1.32
CA ALA A 176 9.51 -2.73 -2.11
C ALA A 176 10.49 -2.57 -3.28
N PHE A 177 10.84 -3.67 -3.91
CA PHE A 177 11.73 -3.67 -5.07
C PHE A 177 11.22 -2.84 -6.26
N TYR A 178 9.92 -2.56 -6.35
CA TYR A 178 9.32 -1.65 -7.35
C TYR A 178 9.75 -0.19 -7.18
N GLU A 179 9.92 0.25 -5.94
CA GLU A 179 10.25 1.62 -5.59
C GLU A 179 11.74 1.92 -5.73
N VAL A 180 12.59 0.90 -5.66
CA VAL A 180 14.05 1.03 -5.81
C VAL A 180 14.45 1.74 -7.13
N PRO A 181 14.01 1.28 -8.31
CA PRO A 181 14.38 1.92 -9.57
C PRO A 181 13.75 3.31 -9.75
N ILE A 182 12.59 3.57 -9.12
CA ILE A 182 11.93 4.86 -9.14
C ILE A 182 12.71 5.88 -8.33
N ALA A 183 13.09 5.53 -7.10
CA ALA A 183 13.88 6.38 -6.22
C ALA A 183 15.27 6.68 -6.80
N ALA A 184 15.93 5.66 -7.37
CA ALA A 184 17.22 5.84 -8.04
C ALA A 184 17.11 6.71 -9.32
N GLY A 185 16.03 6.52 -10.09
CA GLY A 185 15.72 7.36 -11.26
C GLY A 185 15.49 8.82 -10.87
N TYR A 186 14.75 9.07 -9.78
CA TYR A 186 14.58 10.39 -9.19
C TYR A 186 15.93 11.01 -8.79
N ALA A 187 16.80 10.28 -8.10
CA ALA A 187 18.12 10.77 -7.73
C ALA A 187 18.95 11.17 -8.96
N CYS A 188 19.00 10.31 -9.97
CA CYS A 188 19.69 10.57 -11.23
C CYS A 188 19.09 11.79 -11.96
N CYS A 189 17.78 11.93 -12.01
CA CYS A 189 17.10 13.07 -12.62
C CYS A 189 17.47 14.38 -11.90
N MET A 190 17.40 14.42 -10.56
CA MET A 190 17.73 15.61 -9.77
C MET A 190 19.22 15.98 -9.88
N LEU A 191 20.13 14.99 -9.94
CA LEU A 191 21.55 15.22 -10.22
C LEU A 191 21.76 15.78 -11.64
N GLY A 192 21.03 15.26 -12.62
CA GLY A 192 20.99 15.79 -13.98
C GLY A 192 20.53 17.25 -14.02
N LEU A 193 19.49 17.61 -13.29
CA LEU A 193 19.01 18.99 -13.16
C LEU A 193 20.02 19.88 -12.45
N LEU A 194 20.69 19.40 -11.40
CA LEU A 194 21.79 20.15 -10.78
C LEU A 194 22.93 20.41 -11.73
N ALA A 195 23.28 19.45 -12.57
CA ALA A 195 24.31 19.62 -13.62
C ALA A 195 23.83 20.60 -14.71
N LEU A 196 22.56 20.54 -15.14
CA LEU A 196 21.98 21.53 -16.07
C LEU A 196 21.95 22.94 -15.48
N TRP A 197 21.61 23.08 -14.20
CA TRP A 197 21.74 24.37 -13.51
C TRP A 197 23.15 24.94 -13.65
N ARG A 198 24.18 24.12 -13.36
CA ARG A 198 25.58 24.51 -13.48
C ARG A 198 25.93 24.84 -14.95
N THR A 199 25.38 24.12 -15.91
CA THR A 199 25.59 24.35 -17.34
C THR A 199 25.13 25.73 -17.76
N PHE A 200 23.89 26.12 -17.38
CA PHE A 200 23.33 27.42 -17.75
C PHE A 200 24.03 28.60 -17.06
N HIS A 201 24.68 28.37 -15.91
CA HIS A 201 25.32 29.41 -15.09
C HIS A 201 26.84 29.34 -15.12
N ALA A 202 27.45 28.45 -15.92
CA ALA A 202 28.89 28.36 -16.02
C ALA A 202 29.47 29.56 -16.80
N ALA A 203 30.56 30.13 -16.28
CA ALA A 203 31.24 31.26 -16.89
C ALA A 203 32.06 30.85 -18.13
N THR A 204 32.63 29.63 -18.15
CA THR A 204 33.54 29.15 -19.20
C THR A 204 32.90 28.13 -20.11
N GLY A 205 33.30 28.09 -21.38
CA GLY A 205 32.84 27.09 -22.34
C GLY A 205 33.15 25.65 -21.92
N ARG A 206 34.35 25.41 -21.37
CA ARG A 206 34.75 24.09 -20.83
C ARG A 206 33.87 23.68 -19.67
N GLY A 207 33.54 24.61 -18.76
CA GLY A 207 32.64 24.33 -17.63
C GLY A 207 31.22 23.96 -18.10
N ARG A 208 30.70 24.66 -19.12
CA ARG A 208 29.39 24.33 -19.74
C ARG A 208 29.40 22.95 -20.35
N LEU A 209 30.42 22.58 -21.11
CA LEU A 209 30.55 21.27 -21.74
C LEU A 209 30.64 20.14 -20.70
N MET A 210 31.50 20.30 -19.69
CA MET A 210 31.64 19.31 -18.61
C MET A 210 30.30 19.09 -17.87
N ASN A 211 29.66 20.18 -17.48
CA ASN A 211 28.38 20.08 -16.75
C ASN A 211 27.25 19.49 -17.62
N LEU A 212 27.25 19.83 -18.93
CA LEU A 212 26.31 19.24 -19.89
C LEU A 212 26.52 17.72 -20.03
N GLY A 213 27.81 17.30 -20.09
CA GLY A 213 28.16 15.87 -20.08
C GLY A 213 27.76 15.15 -18.80
N GLN A 214 27.91 15.81 -17.64
CA GLN A 214 27.40 15.27 -16.37
C GLN A 214 25.86 15.13 -16.35
N ALA A 215 25.16 16.11 -16.94
CA ALA A 215 23.70 16.03 -17.07
C ALA A 215 23.29 14.88 -17.99
N SER A 216 23.97 14.70 -19.11
CA SER A 216 23.79 13.60 -20.05
C SER A 216 24.03 12.23 -19.39
N LEU A 217 25.14 12.11 -18.65
CA LEU A 217 25.45 10.89 -17.90
C LEU A 217 24.36 10.57 -16.85
N ALA A 218 23.96 11.56 -16.05
CA ALA A 218 22.98 11.37 -14.99
C ALA A 218 21.61 10.96 -15.56
N LEU A 219 21.14 11.62 -16.63
CA LEU A 219 19.88 11.26 -17.28
C LEU A 219 19.98 9.93 -18.05
N GLY A 220 21.15 9.59 -18.60
CA GLY A 220 21.43 8.26 -19.15
C GLY A 220 21.33 7.17 -18.08
N LEU A 221 21.89 7.40 -16.89
CA LEU A 221 21.74 6.49 -15.74
C LEU A 221 20.29 6.39 -15.29
N ALA A 222 19.50 7.48 -15.36
CA ALA A 222 18.07 7.43 -15.09
C ALA A 222 17.35 6.47 -16.06
N VAL A 223 17.74 6.40 -17.34
CA VAL A 223 17.22 5.39 -18.30
C VAL A 223 17.50 3.98 -17.80
N GLY A 224 18.68 3.75 -17.25
CA GLY A 224 19.08 2.47 -16.67
C GLY A 224 18.41 2.14 -15.33
N CYS A 225 17.72 3.11 -14.72
CA CYS A 225 16.78 2.89 -13.62
C CYS A 225 15.38 2.61 -14.16
N ARG A 226 14.90 3.45 -15.08
CA ARG A 226 13.56 3.40 -15.67
C ARG A 226 13.60 3.80 -17.15
N PRO A 227 13.23 2.89 -18.06
CA PRO A 227 13.34 3.14 -19.52
C PRO A 227 12.58 4.37 -20.04
N ASN A 228 11.50 4.83 -19.34
CA ASN A 228 10.75 6.02 -19.71
C ASN A 228 11.60 7.31 -19.76
N TYR A 229 12.70 7.38 -19.00
CA TYR A 229 13.64 8.51 -19.09
C TYR A 229 14.36 8.61 -20.43
N LEU A 230 14.30 7.59 -21.29
CA LEU A 230 14.82 7.69 -22.66
C LEU A 230 14.15 8.82 -23.44
N LEU A 231 12.85 9.05 -23.21
CA LEU A 231 12.07 10.11 -23.86
C LEU A 231 12.50 11.51 -23.44
N VAL A 232 13.22 11.64 -22.31
CA VAL A 232 13.71 12.91 -21.77
C VAL A 232 15.04 13.35 -22.42
N LEU A 233 15.83 12.42 -22.94
CA LEU A 233 17.16 12.73 -23.50
C LEU A 233 17.13 13.79 -24.63
N PRO A 234 16.13 13.84 -25.55
CA PRO A 234 16.05 14.89 -26.55
C PRO A 234 15.99 16.31 -25.98
N VAL A 235 15.53 16.49 -24.73
CA VAL A 235 15.51 17.82 -24.07
C VAL A 235 16.92 18.38 -23.89
N LEU A 236 17.95 17.51 -23.75
CA LEU A 236 19.35 17.92 -23.68
C LEU A 236 19.85 18.56 -24.99
N LEU A 237 19.32 18.09 -26.12
CA LEU A 237 19.63 18.71 -27.42
C LEU A 237 19.08 20.14 -27.46
N GLY A 238 17.87 20.35 -26.96
CA GLY A 238 17.28 21.69 -26.81
C GLY A 238 18.12 22.60 -25.92
N ALA A 239 18.64 22.07 -24.81
CA ALA A 239 19.55 22.80 -23.94
C ALA A 239 20.88 23.17 -24.64
N ALA A 240 21.47 22.24 -25.39
CA ALA A 240 22.67 22.48 -26.17
C ALA A 240 22.48 23.57 -27.26
N LEU A 241 21.34 23.50 -27.98
CA LEU A 241 20.94 24.50 -28.95
C LEU A 241 20.72 25.89 -28.33
N TRP A 242 20.13 25.93 -27.14
CA TRP A 242 19.93 27.19 -26.43
C TRP A 242 21.27 27.83 -26.04
N LEU A 243 22.25 27.05 -25.61
CA LEU A 243 23.60 27.51 -25.29
C LEU A 243 24.32 28.15 -26.49
N ARG A 244 23.99 27.77 -27.74
CA ARG A 244 24.57 28.28 -28.98
C ARG A 244 24.03 29.65 -29.40
N ARG A 245 22.98 30.16 -28.73
CA ARG A 245 22.45 31.50 -29.09
C ARG A 245 23.56 32.54 -29.03
N PRO A 246 23.63 33.48 -30.01
CA PRO A 246 24.71 34.47 -30.09
C PRO A 246 24.67 35.39 -28.86
N THR A 247 25.61 35.19 -27.97
CA THR A 247 25.89 36.06 -26.82
C THR A 247 27.36 36.48 -26.88
N ARG A 248 27.77 37.55 -26.19
CA ARG A 248 29.16 38.04 -26.14
C ARG A 248 30.20 36.96 -25.76
N SER A 249 29.81 35.82 -25.21
CA SER A 249 30.72 34.74 -24.83
C SER A 249 30.68 33.52 -25.77
N SER A 250 30.07 33.63 -26.96
CA SER A 250 29.89 32.47 -27.87
C SER A 250 31.23 31.99 -28.51
N ALA A 251 32.28 32.81 -28.54
CA ALA A 251 33.59 32.43 -29.09
C ALA A 251 34.29 31.31 -28.29
N GLU A 252 34.00 31.15 -27.00
CA GLU A 252 34.61 30.14 -26.11
C GLU A 252 33.89 28.79 -26.06
N LEU A 253 32.73 28.67 -26.71
CA LEU A 253 31.85 27.50 -26.56
C LEU A 253 32.22 26.25 -27.38
N GLY A 254 33.22 26.33 -28.22
CA GLY A 254 33.51 25.25 -29.20
C GLY A 254 32.47 25.21 -30.34
N SER A 255 32.54 24.19 -31.15
CA SER A 255 31.57 23.97 -32.22
C SER A 255 30.21 23.50 -31.69
N LEU A 256 29.11 23.69 -32.45
CA LEU A 256 27.81 23.09 -32.13
C LEU A 256 27.96 21.58 -32.01
N ALA A 257 28.77 20.94 -32.85
CA ALA A 257 29.03 19.50 -32.77
C ALA A 257 29.63 19.09 -31.41
N THR A 258 30.51 19.90 -30.82
CA THR A 258 31.07 19.62 -29.47
C THR A 258 30.00 19.68 -28.38
N LEU A 259 29.09 20.66 -28.44
CA LEU A 259 27.98 20.76 -27.48
C LEU A 259 26.98 19.60 -27.64
N LEU A 260 26.63 19.23 -28.86
CA LEU A 260 25.80 18.09 -29.15
C LEU A 260 26.45 16.79 -28.70
N ALA A 261 27.75 16.61 -28.94
CA ALA A 261 28.50 15.46 -28.42
C ALA A 261 28.47 15.40 -26.90
N GLY A 262 28.67 16.53 -26.21
CA GLY A 262 28.53 16.59 -24.73
C GLY A 262 27.13 16.26 -24.23
N ALA A 263 26.09 16.65 -24.97
CA ALA A 263 24.72 16.37 -24.61
C ALA A 263 24.31 14.89 -24.81
N VAL A 264 24.95 14.18 -25.76
CA VAL A 264 24.47 12.87 -26.23
C VAL A 264 25.43 11.74 -25.87
N LEU A 265 26.75 11.93 -26.02
CA LEU A 265 27.74 10.85 -25.93
C LEU A 265 27.72 10.12 -24.57
N PRO A 266 27.68 10.79 -23.40
CA PRO A 266 27.62 10.08 -22.13
C PRO A 266 26.38 9.23 -21.98
N ALA A 267 25.20 9.70 -22.44
CA ALA A 267 23.96 8.91 -22.42
C ALA A 267 24.01 7.72 -23.40
N ILE A 268 24.64 7.91 -24.59
CA ILE A 268 24.84 6.79 -25.54
C ILE A 268 25.74 5.72 -24.92
N LEU A 269 26.81 6.07 -24.22
CA LEU A 269 27.69 5.09 -23.56
C LEU A 269 26.91 4.26 -22.53
N VAL A 270 26.05 4.90 -21.75
CA VAL A 270 25.13 4.17 -20.84
C VAL A 270 24.17 3.29 -21.64
N GLY A 271 23.59 3.81 -22.73
CA GLY A 271 22.71 3.06 -23.62
C GLY A 271 23.37 1.83 -24.23
N VAL A 272 24.62 1.93 -24.65
CA VAL A 272 25.42 0.80 -25.16
C VAL A 272 25.64 -0.24 -24.05
N ALA A 273 25.99 0.19 -22.84
CA ALA A 273 26.15 -0.73 -21.70
C ALA A 273 24.85 -1.45 -21.36
N LEU A 274 23.71 -0.73 -21.38
CA LEU A 274 22.37 -1.33 -21.18
C LEU A 274 22.00 -2.28 -22.32
N GLY A 275 22.31 -1.94 -23.56
CA GLY A 275 22.11 -2.81 -24.72
C GLY A 275 22.93 -4.10 -24.63
N ALA A 276 24.21 -4.00 -24.21
CA ALA A 276 25.06 -5.17 -23.97
C ALA A 276 24.49 -6.07 -22.84
N TYR A 277 24.04 -5.47 -21.74
CA TYR A 277 23.38 -6.16 -20.65
C TYR A 277 22.09 -6.88 -21.11
N ASN A 278 21.26 -6.22 -21.90
CA ASN A 278 20.06 -6.82 -22.48
C ASN A 278 20.37 -7.95 -23.45
N PHE A 279 21.40 -7.75 -24.29
CA PHE A 279 21.85 -8.78 -25.21
C PHE A 279 22.34 -10.04 -24.49
N ALA A 280 23.07 -9.87 -23.39
CA ALA A 280 23.54 -10.99 -22.56
C ALA A 280 22.38 -11.78 -21.92
N ARG A 281 21.24 -11.11 -21.64
CA ARG A 281 20.05 -11.77 -21.06
C ARG A 281 19.14 -12.45 -22.11
N PHE A 282 18.85 -11.74 -23.19
CA PHE A 282 17.77 -12.05 -24.11
C PHE A 282 18.22 -12.21 -25.57
N GLY A 283 19.51 -12.05 -25.86
CA GLY A 283 20.04 -12.10 -27.24
C GLY A 283 19.64 -10.90 -28.12
N ARG A 284 19.01 -9.87 -27.52
CA ARG A 284 18.54 -8.66 -28.22
C ARG A 284 18.83 -7.41 -27.36
N PRO A 285 19.53 -6.36 -27.88
CA PRO A 285 19.91 -5.21 -27.08
C PRO A 285 18.73 -4.30 -26.66
N TRP A 286 17.58 -4.38 -27.33
CA TRP A 286 16.37 -3.59 -27.04
C TRP A 286 15.33 -4.34 -26.24
N GLU A 287 15.55 -5.61 -25.87
CA GLU A 287 14.60 -6.40 -25.05
C GLU A 287 14.89 -6.19 -23.56
N PHE A 288 13.92 -5.62 -22.85
CA PHE A 288 14.03 -5.39 -21.42
C PHE A 288 13.45 -6.53 -20.57
N GLY A 289 12.87 -7.54 -21.21
CA GLY A 289 12.26 -8.70 -20.54
C GLY A 289 10.76 -8.55 -20.29
N PHE A 290 10.17 -7.44 -20.67
CA PHE A 290 8.75 -7.18 -20.45
C PHE A 290 7.86 -8.23 -21.15
N ASN A 291 8.25 -8.68 -22.33
CA ASN A 291 7.50 -9.67 -23.12
C ASN A 291 7.53 -11.10 -22.53
N TYR A 292 8.36 -11.36 -21.53
CA TYR A 292 8.52 -12.66 -20.88
C TYR A 292 8.07 -12.68 -19.42
N GLY A 293 7.24 -11.72 -19.03
CA GLY A 293 6.67 -11.65 -17.69
C GLY A 293 5.76 -12.85 -17.40
N VAL A 294 5.85 -13.40 -16.18
CA VAL A 294 5.10 -14.60 -15.76
C VAL A 294 3.74 -14.31 -15.15
N ASN A 295 3.43 -13.05 -14.84
CA ASN A 295 2.15 -12.70 -14.22
C ASN A 295 1.01 -12.52 -15.25
N ALA A 296 -0.22 -12.55 -14.76
CA ALA A 296 -1.43 -12.41 -15.58
C ALA A 296 -1.55 -11.07 -16.33
N PHE A 297 -0.83 -10.02 -15.88
CA PHE A 297 -0.79 -8.73 -16.54
C PHE A 297 -0.33 -8.83 -17.99
N PHE A 298 0.71 -9.61 -18.25
CA PHE A 298 1.31 -9.77 -19.58
C PHE A 298 0.49 -10.67 -20.51
N THR A 299 -0.48 -11.41 -19.98
CA THR A 299 -1.30 -12.39 -20.71
C THR A 299 -2.75 -11.94 -20.89
N SER A 300 -3.19 -10.82 -20.28
CA SER A 300 -4.60 -10.41 -20.23
C SER A 300 -5.12 -9.70 -21.48
N GLY A 301 -4.24 -9.39 -22.46
CA GLY A 301 -4.63 -8.61 -23.66
C GLY A 301 -4.97 -7.14 -23.41
N ASN A 302 -4.68 -6.61 -22.21
CA ASN A 302 -4.88 -5.20 -21.88
C ASN A 302 -3.88 -4.31 -22.61
N ALA A 303 -4.31 -3.10 -22.94
CA ALA A 303 -3.44 -2.12 -23.58
C ALA A 303 -2.49 -1.51 -22.53
N LEU A 304 -1.17 -1.55 -22.83
CA LEU A 304 -0.20 -0.90 -21.95
C LEU A 304 -0.25 0.63 -22.11
N PHE A 305 -0.51 1.13 -23.31
CA PHE A 305 -0.59 2.55 -23.63
C PHE A 305 -1.80 2.82 -24.51
N ASP A 306 -2.61 3.80 -24.15
CA ASP A 306 -3.72 4.29 -24.95
C ASP A 306 -4.06 5.75 -24.64
N TRP A 307 -4.46 6.51 -25.66
CA TRP A 307 -4.87 7.91 -25.52
C TRP A 307 -6.16 8.06 -24.70
N SER A 308 -7.03 7.08 -24.68
CA SER A 308 -8.27 7.07 -23.88
C SER A 308 -7.99 7.13 -22.36
N PHE A 309 -6.80 6.73 -21.91
CA PHE A 309 -6.41 6.75 -20.50
C PHE A 309 -6.02 8.14 -19.98
N VAL A 310 -5.63 9.07 -20.89
CA VAL A 310 -5.09 10.38 -20.52
C VAL A 310 -6.04 11.18 -19.63
N GLY A 311 -7.32 11.26 -20.00
CA GLY A 311 -8.33 12.01 -19.25
C GLY A 311 -8.53 11.47 -17.84
N ALA A 312 -8.67 10.16 -17.69
CA ALA A 312 -8.84 9.48 -16.41
C ALA A 312 -7.60 9.66 -15.54
N ASN A 313 -6.41 9.36 -16.08
CA ASN A 313 -5.15 9.47 -15.35
C ASN A 313 -4.87 10.90 -14.88
N PHE A 314 -5.16 11.92 -15.71
CA PHE A 314 -4.98 13.33 -15.34
C PHE A 314 -5.96 13.75 -14.25
N ASN A 315 -7.24 13.39 -14.37
CA ASN A 315 -8.27 13.68 -13.37
C ASN A 315 -7.87 13.09 -12.01
N TRP A 316 -7.52 11.82 -11.98
CA TRP A 316 -7.13 11.14 -10.74
C TRP A 316 -5.84 11.71 -10.14
N ALA A 317 -4.85 12.08 -10.97
CA ALA A 317 -3.59 12.63 -10.50
C ALA A 317 -3.75 14.02 -9.87
N TYR A 318 -4.49 14.89 -10.51
CA TYR A 318 -4.42 16.33 -10.25
C TYR A 318 -5.73 17.00 -9.88
N LEU A 319 -6.88 16.48 -10.33
CA LEU A 319 -8.16 17.15 -10.12
C LEU A 319 -8.98 16.53 -8.99
N THR A 320 -8.75 15.28 -8.66
CA THR A 320 -9.49 14.59 -7.61
C THR A 320 -8.91 14.93 -6.24
N PRO A 321 -9.70 15.53 -5.32
CA PRO A 321 -9.24 15.82 -3.98
C PRO A 321 -9.06 14.53 -3.17
N PRO A 322 -8.15 14.50 -2.19
CA PRO A 322 -8.02 13.36 -1.27
C PRO A 322 -9.24 13.25 -0.36
N GLY A 323 -9.56 12.05 0.08
CA GLY A 323 -10.50 11.82 1.18
C GLY A 323 -9.92 12.35 2.50
N ILE A 324 -10.77 12.94 3.35
CA ILE A 324 -10.37 13.47 4.65
C ILE A 324 -11.11 12.73 5.75
N SER A 325 -10.41 12.39 6.84
CA SER A 325 -10.95 11.76 8.04
C SER A 325 -10.59 12.59 9.27
N PRO A 326 -11.42 12.58 10.34
CA PRO A 326 -11.06 13.16 11.62
C PRO A 326 -10.09 12.29 12.42
N TYR A 327 -9.80 11.08 11.93
CA TYR A 327 -8.98 10.08 12.58
C TYR A 327 -7.68 9.88 11.82
N PHE A 328 -6.59 9.60 12.56
CA PHE A 328 -5.29 9.28 11.98
C PHE A 328 -5.40 8.10 10.99
N PRO A 329 -4.74 8.17 9.83
CA PRO A 329 -3.79 9.17 9.34
C PRO A 329 -4.41 10.32 8.51
N TYR A 330 -5.67 10.65 8.70
CA TYR A 330 -6.44 11.80 8.19
C TYR A 330 -6.67 11.87 6.69
N ILE A 331 -5.75 11.40 5.88
CA ILE A 331 -5.79 11.44 4.41
C ILE A 331 -6.02 10.04 3.89
N PHE A 332 -7.02 9.89 3.03
CA PHE A 332 -7.40 8.61 2.43
C PHE A 332 -7.34 8.66 0.91
N PRO A 333 -7.07 7.51 0.25
CA PRO A 333 -7.06 7.45 -1.19
C PRO A 333 -8.44 7.72 -1.74
N VAL A 334 -8.48 8.26 -2.94
CA VAL A 334 -9.70 8.36 -3.73
C VAL A 334 -9.73 7.17 -4.65
N THR A 335 -10.78 6.37 -4.53
CA THR A 335 -11.00 5.20 -5.36
C THR A 335 -12.36 5.34 -6.03
N THR A 336 -12.41 5.92 -7.22
CA THR A 336 -13.57 5.83 -8.10
C THR A 336 -13.11 5.05 -9.34
N PHE A 337 -13.59 3.83 -9.48
CA PHE A 337 -13.03 2.91 -10.47
C PHE A 337 -14.00 2.55 -11.58
N ASP A 338 -14.49 3.54 -12.30
CA ASP A 338 -14.87 3.29 -13.68
C ASP A 338 -13.58 3.31 -14.51
N LEU A 339 -12.89 2.16 -14.55
CA LEU A 339 -11.69 2.05 -15.35
C LEU A 339 -12.05 2.12 -16.83
N PRO A 340 -11.30 2.88 -17.64
CA PRO A 340 -11.47 2.87 -19.09
C PRO A 340 -11.34 1.47 -19.67
N ALA A 341 -12.02 1.19 -20.77
CA ALA A 341 -11.92 -0.10 -21.43
C ALA A 341 -10.44 -0.42 -21.78
N GLY A 342 -9.98 -1.63 -21.48
CA GLY A 342 -8.60 -2.04 -21.69
C GLY A 342 -7.59 -1.57 -20.64
N TYR A 343 -8.03 -0.83 -19.62
CA TYR A 343 -7.19 -0.45 -18.49
C TYR A 343 -6.92 -1.68 -17.61
N SER A 344 -5.68 -1.88 -17.22
CA SER A 344 -5.28 -3.11 -16.52
C SER A 344 -5.57 -3.07 -15.03
N ASN A 345 -5.05 -2.06 -14.34
CA ASN A 345 -5.14 -1.95 -12.88
C ASN A 345 -4.90 -0.52 -12.39
N ALA A 346 -5.60 -0.13 -11.33
CA ALA A 346 -5.31 1.08 -10.58
C ALA A 346 -5.11 0.71 -9.11
N GLU A 347 -3.90 0.93 -8.59
CA GLU A 347 -3.65 0.85 -7.15
C GLU A 347 -4.37 2.00 -6.44
N GLN A 348 -4.56 1.88 -5.13
CA GLN A 348 -5.01 3.01 -4.31
C GLN A 348 -4.06 4.20 -4.51
N PHE A 349 -4.62 5.37 -4.81
CA PHE A 349 -3.80 6.56 -5.02
C PHE A 349 -4.39 7.80 -4.34
N HIS A 350 -3.50 8.76 -4.08
CA HIS A 350 -3.84 10.05 -3.50
C HIS A 350 -3.60 11.12 -4.57
N GLY A 351 -4.67 11.83 -4.93
CA GLY A 351 -4.59 12.93 -5.91
C GLY A 351 -3.73 14.07 -5.38
N GLN A 352 -2.94 14.68 -6.26
CA GLN A 352 -2.07 15.82 -5.94
C GLN A 352 -2.82 17.16 -6.07
N PHE A 353 -4.10 17.19 -5.69
CA PHE A 353 -4.95 18.37 -5.82
C PHE A 353 -4.40 19.63 -5.15
N PRO A 354 -3.82 19.61 -3.92
CA PRO A 354 -3.21 20.78 -3.31
C PRO A 354 -2.04 21.34 -4.14
N VAL A 355 -1.22 20.48 -4.75
CA VAL A 355 -0.12 20.91 -5.65
C VAL A 355 -0.67 21.57 -6.90
N THR A 356 -1.79 21.08 -7.44
CA THR A 356 -2.47 21.69 -8.59
C THR A 356 -2.97 23.10 -8.24
N LEU A 357 -3.61 23.26 -7.08
CA LEU A 357 -4.05 24.57 -6.59
C LEU A 357 -2.85 25.51 -6.32
N LEU A 358 -1.77 24.99 -5.77
CA LEU A 358 -0.53 25.74 -5.57
C LEU A 358 0.06 26.23 -6.90
N ALA A 359 0.07 25.38 -7.92
CA ALA A 359 0.51 25.77 -9.26
C ALA A 359 -0.35 26.91 -9.83
N CYS A 360 -1.68 26.78 -9.76
CA CYS A 360 -2.60 27.85 -10.19
C CYS A 360 -2.39 29.15 -9.39
N TRP A 361 -2.19 29.05 -8.09
CA TRP A 361 -1.98 30.19 -7.20
C TRP A 361 -0.68 30.91 -7.47
N ILE A 362 0.42 30.16 -7.71
CA ILE A 362 1.72 30.72 -8.10
C ILE A 362 1.63 31.37 -9.48
N LEU A 363 0.95 30.73 -10.45
CA LEU A 363 0.75 31.29 -11.78
C LEU A 363 -0.09 32.59 -11.76
N ALA A 364 -1.14 32.64 -10.94
CA ALA A 364 -1.92 33.87 -10.74
C ALA A 364 -1.04 34.96 -10.13
N GLY A 365 -0.19 34.64 -9.14
CA GLY A 365 0.83 35.56 -8.61
C GLY A 365 1.81 36.01 -9.69
N THR A 366 2.21 35.12 -10.59
CA THR A 366 3.09 35.46 -11.72
C THR A 366 2.43 36.49 -12.64
N ALA A 367 1.18 36.30 -12.99
CA ALA A 367 0.42 37.23 -13.85
C ALA A 367 0.25 38.61 -13.22
N LEU A 368 0.07 38.66 -11.91
CA LEU A 368 -0.15 39.91 -11.15
C LEU A 368 1.14 40.69 -10.85
N TRP A 369 2.25 39.97 -10.60
CA TRP A 369 3.47 40.53 -10.00
C TRP A 369 4.73 40.47 -10.86
N LEU A 370 4.78 39.59 -11.91
CA LEU A 370 5.92 39.49 -12.84
C LEU A 370 5.72 40.35 -14.09
N ARG A 371 5.98 41.64 -13.98
CA ARG A 371 6.05 42.53 -15.19
C ARG A 371 7.35 42.34 -15.99
N ARG A 372 8.38 41.67 -15.45
CA ARG A 372 9.67 41.46 -16.12
C ARG A 372 9.94 39.97 -16.29
N ARG A 373 10.46 39.60 -17.44
CA ARG A 373 10.90 38.22 -17.74
C ARG A 373 12.03 37.82 -16.78
N PRO A 374 12.10 36.55 -16.33
CA PRO A 374 13.25 36.05 -15.59
C PRO A 374 14.52 36.19 -16.42
N GLU A 375 15.67 36.28 -15.74
CA GLU A 375 16.98 36.30 -16.44
C GLU A 375 17.12 35.05 -17.28
N ALA A 376 17.78 35.20 -18.46
CA ALA A 376 17.85 34.17 -19.48
C ALA A 376 18.33 32.78 -18.98
N PRO A 377 19.38 32.66 -18.13
CA PRO A 377 19.82 31.36 -17.62
C PRO A 377 18.78 30.67 -16.72
N LEU A 378 18.14 31.44 -15.84
CA LEU A 378 17.09 30.90 -14.95
C LEU A 378 15.86 30.49 -15.77
N GLY A 379 15.47 31.33 -16.74
CA GLY A 379 14.35 31.00 -17.63
C GLY A 379 14.58 29.71 -18.43
N ALA A 380 15.80 29.57 -18.99
CA ALA A 380 16.19 28.36 -19.70
C ALA A 380 16.15 27.11 -18.80
N PHE A 381 16.65 27.23 -17.59
CA PHE A 381 16.62 26.13 -16.62
C PHE A 381 15.20 25.71 -16.29
N ILE A 382 14.31 26.67 -15.98
CA ILE A 382 12.90 26.38 -15.67
C ILE A 382 12.19 25.70 -16.85
N ILE A 383 12.37 26.24 -18.07
CA ILE A 383 11.78 25.66 -19.29
C ILE A 383 12.30 24.24 -19.53
N THR A 384 13.59 24.00 -19.38
CA THR A 384 14.19 22.66 -19.55
C THR A 384 13.64 21.69 -18.49
N THR A 385 13.53 22.13 -17.22
CA THR A 385 13.00 21.32 -16.13
C THR A 385 11.52 20.97 -16.36
N LEU A 386 10.72 21.95 -16.78
CA LEU A 386 9.32 21.73 -17.14
C LEU A 386 9.17 20.79 -18.33
N ALA A 387 10.03 20.90 -19.34
CA ALA A 387 10.02 20.01 -20.51
C ALA A 387 10.30 18.55 -20.09
N ILE A 388 11.30 18.33 -19.21
CA ILE A 388 11.58 17.00 -18.64
C ILE A 388 10.37 16.45 -17.91
N GLY A 389 9.77 17.23 -17.01
CA GLY A 389 8.57 16.84 -16.26
C GLY A 389 7.38 16.55 -17.17
N THR A 390 7.14 17.38 -18.20
CA THR A 390 6.02 17.22 -19.13
C THR A 390 6.16 15.96 -19.97
N VAL A 391 7.33 15.65 -20.48
CA VAL A 391 7.58 14.42 -21.25
C VAL A 391 7.31 13.18 -20.38
N SER A 392 7.81 13.16 -19.14
CA SER A 392 7.58 12.07 -18.20
C SER A 392 6.09 11.98 -17.78
N LEU A 393 5.41 13.11 -17.61
CA LEU A 393 3.98 13.16 -17.32
C LEU A 393 3.17 12.55 -18.47
N VAL A 394 3.40 12.98 -19.72
CA VAL A 394 2.67 12.47 -20.90
C VAL A 394 2.83 10.96 -21.00
N PHE A 395 4.04 10.43 -20.81
CA PHE A 395 4.27 8.99 -20.76
C PHE A 395 3.41 8.31 -19.71
N THR A 396 3.38 8.86 -18.49
CA THR A 396 2.61 8.27 -17.36
C THR A 396 1.10 8.38 -17.59
N LEU A 397 0.62 9.45 -18.24
CA LEU A 397 -0.81 9.60 -18.55
C LEU A 397 -1.33 8.61 -19.60
N LEU A 398 -0.47 8.12 -20.47
CA LEU A 398 -0.80 7.11 -21.47
C LEU A 398 -0.85 5.68 -20.92
N LEU A 399 -0.31 5.43 -19.72
CA LEU A 399 -0.24 4.07 -19.16
C LEU A 399 -1.62 3.55 -18.74
N GLY A 400 -1.91 2.30 -19.10
CA GLY A 400 -3.08 1.53 -18.66
C GLY A 400 -2.94 0.92 -17.26
N ILE A 401 -2.04 1.45 -16.46
CA ILE A 401 -1.82 1.06 -15.05
C ILE A 401 -1.45 2.30 -14.24
N ARG A 402 -1.98 2.40 -13.03
CA ARG A 402 -1.69 3.52 -12.15
C ARG A 402 -1.23 3.10 -10.77
N ALA A 403 -0.20 3.81 -10.28
CA ALA A 403 0.30 3.70 -8.92
C ALA A 403 0.84 5.07 -8.44
N ASN A 404 0.74 5.36 -7.13
CA ASN A 404 1.25 6.61 -6.55
C ASN A 404 2.74 6.84 -6.85
N ARG A 405 3.54 5.80 -6.83
CA ARG A 405 4.98 5.86 -7.09
C ARG A 405 5.34 6.40 -8.47
N TYR A 406 4.45 6.33 -9.47
CA TYR A 406 4.72 6.85 -10.82
C TYR A 406 4.72 8.39 -10.87
N ILE A 407 4.11 9.03 -9.88
CA ILE A 407 4.14 10.49 -9.75
C ILE A 407 5.56 11.00 -9.50
N VAL A 408 6.43 10.20 -8.88
CA VAL A 408 7.83 10.54 -8.60
C VAL A 408 8.65 10.74 -9.88
N ASP A 409 8.25 10.16 -11.02
CA ASP A 409 8.98 10.31 -12.29
C ASP A 409 8.91 11.74 -12.89
N PHE A 410 7.88 12.52 -12.58
CA PHE A 410 7.63 13.83 -13.18
C PHE A 410 7.36 14.96 -12.17
N GLN A 411 6.68 14.69 -11.08
CA GLN A 411 6.28 15.69 -10.07
C GLN A 411 7.45 16.51 -9.52
N PRO A 412 8.64 15.92 -9.23
CA PRO A 412 9.79 16.67 -8.73
C PRO A 412 10.24 17.82 -9.66
N CYS A 413 10.12 17.64 -10.98
CA CYS A 413 10.45 18.67 -11.95
C CYS A 413 9.48 19.86 -11.86
N PHE A 414 8.19 19.60 -11.72
CA PHE A 414 7.19 20.64 -11.55
C PHE A 414 7.34 21.35 -10.20
N VAL A 415 7.53 20.60 -9.12
CA VAL A 415 7.74 21.14 -7.76
C VAL A 415 8.98 22.01 -7.68
N LEU A 416 10.10 21.60 -8.29
CA LEU A 416 11.32 22.44 -8.37
C LEU A 416 11.06 23.74 -9.14
N SER A 417 10.37 23.66 -10.26
CA SER A 417 10.01 24.83 -11.06
C SER A 417 9.09 25.78 -10.29
N LEU A 418 8.05 25.24 -9.60
CA LEU A 418 7.15 26.01 -8.76
C LEU A 418 7.88 26.68 -7.59
N ALA A 419 8.82 25.98 -6.96
CA ALA A 419 9.64 26.57 -5.89
C ALA A 419 10.46 27.75 -6.40
N LEU A 420 11.12 27.64 -7.56
CA LEU A 420 11.92 28.71 -8.15
C LEU A 420 11.06 29.93 -8.52
N ILE A 421 9.92 29.69 -9.16
CA ILE A 421 8.98 30.77 -9.57
C ILE A 421 8.38 31.41 -8.30
N GLY A 422 7.92 30.62 -7.33
CA GLY A 422 7.35 31.10 -6.08
C GLY A 422 8.36 31.91 -5.27
N GLY A 423 9.61 31.45 -5.18
CA GLY A 423 10.71 32.16 -4.52
C GLY A 423 11.01 33.52 -5.16
N LEU A 424 11.00 33.60 -6.50
CA LEU A 424 11.15 34.85 -7.22
C LEU A 424 10.03 35.85 -6.88
N ILE A 425 8.78 35.39 -6.92
CA ILE A 425 7.62 36.27 -6.62
C ILE A 425 7.65 36.71 -5.16
N TRP A 426 7.89 35.75 -4.25
CA TRP A 426 7.93 36.03 -2.80
C TRP A 426 8.97 37.09 -2.43
N SER A 427 10.14 37.08 -3.07
CA SER A 427 11.23 37.99 -2.73
C SER A 427 11.11 39.39 -3.30
N ARG A 428 10.20 39.62 -4.28
CA ARG A 428 10.14 40.90 -5.01
C ARG A 428 9.45 42.03 -4.27
N SER A 429 8.68 41.76 -3.23
CA SER A 429 8.04 42.81 -2.46
C SER A 429 8.83 43.14 -1.21
N THR A 430 9.49 44.30 -1.18
CA THR A 430 10.19 44.81 -0.01
C THR A 430 9.25 45.43 1.05
N ARG A 431 8.02 45.81 0.62
CA ARG A 431 6.94 46.32 1.50
C ARG A 431 5.63 45.67 1.04
N PRO A 432 5.28 44.51 1.56
CA PRO A 432 4.10 43.78 1.10
C PRO A 432 2.82 44.46 1.56
N GLY A 433 2.00 44.90 0.62
CA GLY A 433 0.60 45.28 0.86
C GLY A 433 -0.25 44.06 1.27
N ILE A 434 -1.48 44.32 1.69
CA ILE A 434 -2.40 43.29 2.22
C ILE A 434 -2.63 42.13 1.20
N GLY A 435 -2.80 42.46 -0.09
CA GLY A 435 -2.99 41.47 -1.13
C GLY A 435 -1.79 40.54 -1.33
N PHE A 436 -0.58 41.06 -1.15
CA PHE A 436 0.64 40.23 -1.23
C PHE A 436 0.80 39.32 -0.02
N LYS A 437 0.48 39.82 1.19
CA LYS A 437 0.45 38.98 2.39
C LYS A 437 -0.57 37.86 2.25
N PHE A 438 -1.76 38.17 1.71
CA PHE A 438 -2.78 37.16 1.41
C PHE A 438 -2.26 36.11 0.43
N TRP A 439 -1.58 36.51 -0.65
CA TRP A 439 -0.95 35.57 -1.58
C TRP A 439 0.11 34.70 -0.89
N GLN A 440 0.97 35.28 -0.05
CA GLN A 440 1.96 34.51 0.72
C GLN A 440 1.32 33.49 1.66
N SER A 441 0.23 33.90 2.35
CA SER A 441 -0.53 32.99 3.22
C SER A 441 -1.17 31.86 2.44
N GLY A 442 -1.70 32.14 1.25
CA GLY A 442 -2.24 31.12 0.35
C GLY A 442 -1.20 30.12 -0.11
N VAL A 443 0.00 30.58 -0.52
CA VAL A 443 1.14 29.72 -0.86
C VAL A 443 1.52 28.83 0.32
N LEU A 444 1.65 29.41 1.52
CA LEU A 444 2.00 28.65 2.73
C LEU A 444 0.94 27.60 3.07
N GLY A 445 -0.34 28.00 3.05
CA GLY A 445 -1.45 27.09 3.33
C GLY A 445 -1.51 25.91 2.35
N LEU A 446 -1.31 26.17 1.04
CA LEU A 446 -1.32 25.13 0.00
C LEU A 446 -0.10 24.20 0.11
N ILE A 447 1.09 24.74 0.45
CA ILE A 447 2.26 23.90 0.74
C ILE A 447 1.98 23.00 1.96
N MET A 448 1.43 23.55 3.04
CA MET A 448 1.11 22.73 4.22
C MET A 448 0.08 21.64 3.92
N ALA A 449 -0.94 21.98 3.11
CA ALA A 449 -1.94 21.00 2.66
C ALA A 449 -1.31 19.89 1.78
N GLY A 450 -0.42 20.25 0.85
CA GLY A 450 0.28 19.30 0.01
C GLY A 450 1.23 18.39 0.79
N VAL A 451 1.97 18.94 1.76
CA VAL A 451 2.80 18.16 2.68
C VAL A 451 1.94 17.18 3.48
N ALA A 452 0.78 17.64 4.02
CA ALA A 452 -0.13 16.78 4.76
C ALA A 452 -0.65 15.62 3.88
N VAL A 453 -1.09 15.91 2.65
CA VAL A 453 -1.57 14.88 1.72
C VAL A 453 -0.49 13.87 1.40
N ASN A 454 0.73 14.30 1.10
CA ASN A 454 1.80 13.39 0.73
C ASN A 454 2.34 12.57 1.93
N VAL A 455 2.48 13.17 3.11
CA VAL A 455 3.00 12.46 4.29
C VAL A 455 1.94 11.54 4.89
N PHE A 456 0.75 12.05 5.20
CA PHE A 456 -0.30 11.24 5.80
C PHE A 456 -0.93 10.26 4.81
N GLY A 457 -1.04 10.63 3.53
CA GLY A 457 -1.45 9.71 2.48
C GLY A 457 -0.46 8.56 2.29
N ALA A 458 0.85 8.83 2.39
CA ALA A 458 1.87 7.80 2.34
C ALA A 458 1.80 6.86 3.57
N ILE A 459 1.59 7.40 4.77
CA ILE A 459 1.37 6.60 6.00
C ILE A 459 0.10 5.74 5.86
N GLN A 460 -0.93 6.24 5.20
CA GLN A 460 -2.19 5.52 4.99
C GLN A 460 -2.04 4.41 3.93
N GLN A 461 -1.11 4.55 2.98
CA GLN A 461 -1.00 3.69 1.80
C GLN A 461 -1.10 2.21 2.14
N PHE A 462 -2.12 1.53 1.60
CA PHE A 462 -2.46 0.12 1.83
C PHE A 462 -2.68 -0.30 3.29
N GLY A 463 -2.76 0.64 4.24
CA GLY A 463 -2.87 0.33 5.68
C GLY A 463 -1.61 -0.32 6.29
N GLN A 464 -0.54 -0.47 5.53
CA GLN A 464 0.67 -1.20 5.94
C GLN A 464 1.32 -0.62 7.19
N PHE A 465 1.39 0.72 7.29
CA PHE A 465 1.99 1.35 8.47
C PHE A 465 1.25 0.97 9.78
N ALA A 466 -0.08 1.02 9.77
CA ALA A 466 -0.87 0.67 10.96
C ALA A 466 -0.75 -0.83 11.29
N ALA A 467 -0.70 -1.69 10.28
CA ALA A 467 -0.56 -3.14 10.45
C ALA A 467 0.84 -3.52 10.97
N GLN A 468 1.90 -2.95 10.42
CA GLN A 468 3.28 -3.27 10.77
C GLN A 468 3.78 -2.56 12.03
N ARG A 469 3.26 -1.36 12.32
CA ARG A 469 3.68 -0.49 13.43
C ARG A 469 2.48 0.00 14.27
N PRO A 470 1.68 -0.91 14.83
CA PRO A 470 0.44 -0.53 15.51
C PRO A 470 0.68 0.39 16.72
N GLN A 471 1.78 0.20 17.45
CA GLN A 471 2.14 1.05 18.59
C GLN A 471 2.51 2.47 18.16
N THR A 472 3.33 2.61 17.11
CA THR A 472 3.70 3.93 16.57
C THR A 472 2.50 4.64 15.97
N SER A 473 1.64 3.91 15.25
CA SER A 473 0.40 4.44 14.69
C SER A 473 -0.53 4.96 15.78
N ARG A 474 -0.73 4.18 16.85
CA ARG A 474 -1.52 4.58 18.02
C ARG A 474 -0.95 5.82 18.71
N TRP A 475 0.35 5.86 18.97
CA TRP A 475 0.99 7.01 19.58
C TRP A 475 0.82 8.28 18.75
N LEU A 476 1.02 8.21 17.44
CA LEU A 476 0.79 9.34 16.53
C LEU A 476 -0.66 9.82 16.58
N ALA A 477 -1.61 8.88 16.59
CA ALA A 477 -3.03 9.18 16.67
C ALA A 477 -3.36 9.89 18.00
N GLU A 478 -2.91 9.37 19.14
CA GLU A 478 -3.12 9.97 20.47
C GLU A 478 -2.61 11.41 20.55
N VAL A 479 -1.46 11.69 19.93
CA VAL A 479 -0.87 13.05 19.94
C VAL A 479 -1.57 14.01 18.98
N LEU A 480 -1.94 13.55 17.79
CA LEU A 480 -2.40 14.42 16.70
C LEU A 480 -3.93 14.55 16.61
N ASP A 481 -4.69 13.51 16.94
CA ASP A 481 -6.16 13.52 16.85
C ASP A 481 -6.83 14.67 17.61
N PRO A 482 -6.42 15.04 18.84
CA PRO A 482 -7.03 16.16 19.54
C PRO A 482 -6.95 17.47 18.76
N LEU A 483 -5.81 17.72 18.08
CA LEU A 483 -5.59 18.94 17.29
C LEU A 483 -6.44 18.93 16.02
N VAL A 484 -6.47 17.80 15.30
CA VAL A 484 -7.24 17.67 14.05
C VAL A 484 -8.74 17.75 14.33
N ARG A 485 -9.24 17.09 15.38
CA ARG A 485 -10.66 17.16 15.76
C ARG A 485 -11.08 18.56 16.17
N ALA A 486 -10.24 19.27 16.93
CA ALA A 486 -10.51 20.66 17.28
C ALA A 486 -10.68 21.55 16.03
N SER A 487 -9.91 21.28 14.97
CA SER A 487 -9.99 22.02 13.70
C SER A 487 -11.20 21.64 12.84
N ILE A 488 -11.72 20.42 12.96
CA ILE A 488 -12.86 19.90 12.16
C ILE A 488 -14.22 20.19 12.83
N ARG A 489 -14.29 20.22 14.15
CA ARG A 489 -15.52 20.47 14.93
C ARG A 489 -16.39 21.63 14.44
N PRO A 490 -15.84 22.78 14.01
CA PRO A 490 -16.67 23.87 13.49
C PRO A 490 -17.43 23.52 12.21
N PHE A 491 -16.98 22.51 11.46
CA PHE A 491 -17.54 22.14 10.15
C PHE A 491 -18.38 20.86 10.16
N HIS A 492 -18.17 20.00 11.15
CA HIS A 492 -18.84 18.69 11.24
C HIS A 492 -19.23 18.35 12.68
N THR A 493 -20.52 18.12 12.91
CA THR A 493 -21.03 17.53 14.15
C THR A 493 -20.85 16.02 14.08
N LEU A 494 -20.07 15.45 14.99
CA LEU A 494 -19.92 13.99 15.08
C LEU A 494 -21.18 13.38 15.72
N PRO A 495 -21.84 12.40 15.06
CA PRO A 495 -22.99 11.71 15.65
C PRO A 495 -22.54 10.88 16.88
N LYS A 496 -23.46 10.68 17.81
CA LYS A 496 -23.19 9.80 18.97
C LYS A 496 -22.90 8.37 18.48
N PRO A 497 -21.86 7.69 19.02
CA PRO A 497 -21.60 6.28 18.72
C PRO A 497 -22.74 5.38 19.20
N GLY A 498 -23.02 4.32 18.46
CA GLY A 498 -24.04 3.34 18.80
C GLY A 498 -24.63 2.65 17.58
N PRO A 499 -25.47 1.61 17.79
CA PRO A 499 -26.17 0.90 16.73
C PRO A 499 -27.02 1.81 15.87
N VAL A 500 -27.38 1.36 14.68
CA VAL A 500 -28.34 2.03 13.80
C VAL A 500 -29.54 1.14 13.54
N LYS A 501 -30.71 1.74 13.53
CA LYS A 501 -31.96 1.12 13.08
C LYS A 501 -32.32 1.65 11.70
N LEU A 502 -32.67 0.75 10.80
CA LEU A 502 -33.19 1.06 9.46
C LEU A 502 -34.38 0.15 9.16
N THR A 503 -35.27 0.61 8.31
CA THR A 503 -36.40 -0.19 7.83
C THR A 503 -36.21 -0.48 6.35
N ALA A 504 -36.22 -1.76 5.97
CA ALA A 504 -36.00 -2.23 4.61
C ALA A 504 -37.22 -2.96 4.05
N THR A 505 -37.59 -2.59 2.81
CA THR A 505 -38.57 -3.35 2.02
C THR A 505 -37.84 -3.99 0.86
N PHE A 506 -37.76 -5.32 0.83
CA PHE A 506 -36.99 -6.06 -0.15
C PHE A 506 -37.76 -6.20 -1.47
N PRO A 507 -37.06 -6.10 -2.63
CA PRO A 507 -37.68 -6.34 -3.92
C PRO A 507 -37.85 -7.84 -4.19
N SER A 508 -38.81 -8.20 -5.07
CA SER A 508 -38.84 -9.51 -5.70
C SER A 508 -37.77 -9.57 -6.80
N VAL A 509 -37.03 -10.66 -6.87
CA VAL A 509 -35.95 -10.85 -7.86
C VAL A 509 -36.18 -12.13 -8.67
N THR A 510 -35.68 -12.17 -9.91
CA THR A 510 -35.79 -13.36 -10.79
C THR A 510 -34.55 -14.25 -10.74
N LYS A 511 -33.44 -13.73 -10.19
CA LYS A 511 -32.17 -14.45 -9.96
C LYS A 511 -31.57 -14.00 -8.65
N PRO A 512 -30.70 -14.78 -8.02
CA PRO A 512 -30.00 -14.36 -6.82
C PRO A 512 -29.32 -13.01 -7.03
N THR A 513 -29.65 -12.04 -6.18
CA THR A 513 -29.19 -10.65 -6.34
C THR A 513 -28.64 -10.13 -5.03
N THR A 514 -27.39 -9.70 -5.06
CA THR A 514 -26.74 -9.07 -3.91
C THR A 514 -27.06 -7.57 -3.89
N LEU A 515 -27.55 -7.08 -2.75
CA LEU A 515 -27.99 -5.70 -2.56
C LEU A 515 -27.27 -5.08 -1.36
N PRO A 516 -26.70 -3.86 -1.47
CA PRO A 516 -26.13 -3.14 -0.34
C PRO A 516 -27.26 -2.54 0.52
N LEU A 517 -27.21 -2.75 1.82
CA LEU A 517 -28.15 -2.13 2.77
C LEU A 517 -27.55 -0.91 3.45
N LEU A 518 -26.33 -1.07 3.93
CA LEU A 518 -25.59 -0.02 4.62
C LEU A 518 -24.10 -0.20 4.34
N VAL A 519 -23.42 0.89 3.99
CA VAL A 519 -21.97 0.90 3.82
C VAL A 519 -21.41 2.09 4.58
N VAL A 520 -20.33 1.90 5.31
CA VAL A 520 -19.63 2.94 6.06
C VAL A 520 -18.14 2.86 5.80
N GLY A 521 -17.50 4.00 5.64
CA GLY A 521 -16.07 4.08 5.38
C GLY A 521 -15.74 4.80 4.08
N LEU A 522 -14.46 4.81 3.77
CA LEU A 522 -13.91 5.43 2.57
C LEU A 522 -13.63 4.34 1.53
N PRO A 523 -13.61 4.67 0.25
CA PRO A 523 -13.34 3.70 -0.80
C PRO A 523 -12.07 2.88 -0.52
N GLY A 524 -12.16 1.54 -0.57
CA GLY A 524 -11.08 0.62 -0.20
C GLY A 524 -10.94 0.35 1.31
N PHE A 525 -11.71 1.03 2.17
CA PHE A 525 -11.72 0.91 3.62
C PHE A 525 -13.15 1.02 4.13
N THR A 526 -13.99 0.09 3.69
CA THR A 526 -15.41 0.08 4.00
C THR A 526 -15.81 -1.16 4.75
N ASP A 527 -16.73 -0.99 5.69
CA ASP A 527 -17.50 -2.06 6.28
C ASP A 527 -18.95 -1.92 5.80
N GLY A 528 -19.58 -3.00 5.45
CA GLY A 528 -20.94 -2.97 4.92
C GLY A 528 -21.80 -4.13 5.34
N LEU A 529 -23.12 -3.91 5.36
CA LEU A 529 -24.13 -4.93 5.44
C LEU A 529 -24.79 -5.10 4.08
N TYR A 530 -24.85 -6.33 3.62
CA TYR A 530 -25.42 -6.73 2.34
C TYR A 530 -26.47 -7.81 2.52
N ALA A 531 -27.35 -7.93 1.53
CA ALA A 531 -28.36 -8.98 1.47
C ALA A 531 -28.29 -9.68 0.10
N VAL A 532 -28.26 -11.01 0.08
CA VAL A 532 -28.49 -11.83 -1.11
C VAL A 532 -29.95 -12.22 -1.13
N VAL A 533 -30.72 -11.60 -2.00
CA VAL A 533 -32.14 -11.91 -2.18
C VAL A 533 -32.28 -13.02 -3.20
N GLN A 534 -33.01 -14.09 -2.85
CA GLN A 534 -33.27 -15.24 -3.70
C GLN A 534 -34.65 -15.13 -4.36
N PRO A 535 -34.88 -15.80 -5.52
CA PRO A 535 -36.19 -15.81 -6.17
C PRO A 535 -37.32 -16.43 -5.32
N ASP A 536 -36.98 -17.31 -4.38
CA ASP A 536 -37.89 -17.95 -3.44
C ASP A 536 -38.17 -17.11 -2.17
N HIS A 537 -37.73 -15.81 -2.19
CA HIS A 537 -37.88 -14.83 -1.11
C HIS A 537 -37.04 -15.14 0.13
N ARG A 538 -36.10 -16.08 0.07
CA ARG A 538 -35.08 -16.23 1.11
C ARG A 538 -34.06 -15.09 0.94
N VAL A 539 -33.66 -14.55 2.07
CA VAL A 539 -32.65 -13.47 2.12
C VAL A 539 -31.54 -13.92 3.06
N GLU A 540 -30.35 -13.97 2.55
CA GLU A 540 -29.13 -14.20 3.31
C GLU A 540 -28.45 -12.85 3.56
N PHE A 541 -28.17 -12.53 4.80
CA PHE A 541 -27.47 -11.30 5.18
C PHE A 541 -26.01 -11.62 5.47
N PHE A 542 -25.13 -10.71 5.08
CA PHE A 542 -23.73 -10.82 5.44
C PHE A 542 -23.09 -9.44 5.63
N PHE A 543 -22.11 -9.39 6.52
CA PHE A 543 -21.23 -8.25 6.62
C PHE A 543 -20.04 -8.43 5.68
N ASP A 544 -19.42 -7.32 5.33
CA ASP A 544 -18.21 -7.31 4.51
C ASP A 544 -17.24 -6.26 5.02
N HIS A 545 -16.10 -6.73 5.51
CA HIS A 545 -14.92 -5.92 5.76
C HIS A 545 -14.11 -5.93 4.47
N HIS A 546 -14.05 -4.79 3.78
CA HIS A 546 -13.48 -4.70 2.43
C HIS A 546 -12.12 -5.40 2.34
N ALA A 547 -11.90 -6.19 1.29
CA ALA A 547 -10.75 -7.06 1.03
C ALA A 547 -10.64 -8.32 1.91
N TYR A 548 -11.45 -8.48 2.94
CA TYR A 548 -11.38 -9.63 3.86
C TYR A 548 -12.67 -10.45 3.90
N GLY A 549 -13.78 -9.94 3.36
CA GLY A 549 -15.09 -10.58 3.53
C GLY A 549 -15.69 -10.35 4.91
N GLY A 550 -16.60 -11.22 5.36
CA GLY A 550 -17.25 -11.02 6.66
C GLY A 550 -18.22 -12.14 7.03
N PRO A 551 -18.79 -12.06 8.23
CA PRO A 551 -19.70 -13.08 8.73
C PRO A 551 -21.03 -13.11 7.98
N HIS A 552 -21.54 -14.33 7.74
CA HIS A 552 -22.78 -14.63 7.08
C HIS A 552 -23.85 -15.10 8.09
N GLY A 553 -25.08 -14.63 7.90
CA GLY A 553 -26.26 -15.14 8.62
C GLY A 553 -26.90 -16.30 7.89
N ARG A 554 -27.78 -17.04 8.60
CA ARG A 554 -28.61 -18.05 7.97
C ARG A 554 -29.64 -17.40 7.04
N PRO A 555 -29.92 -17.97 5.86
CA PRO A 555 -31.03 -17.51 5.03
C PRO A 555 -32.36 -17.52 5.76
N ILE A 556 -33.08 -16.42 5.72
CA ILE A 556 -34.42 -16.27 6.34
C ILE A 556 -35.45 -15.96 5.27
N LEU A 557 -36.67 -16.46 5.47
CA LEU A 557 -37.77 -16.18 4.57
C LEU A 557 -38.41 -14.83 4.94
N LEU A 558 -38.32 -13.85 4.04
CA LEU A 558 -38.92 -12.54 4.19
C LEU A 558 -40.08 -12.36 3.21
N GLN A 559 -41.14 -11.66 3.66
CA GLN A 559 -42.29 -11.37 2.81
C GLN A 559 -41.95 -10.20 1.86
N PRO A 560 -42.06 -10.40 0.54
CA PRO A 560 -41.81 -9.31 -0.42
C PRO A 560 -42.77 -8.14 -0.21
N GLY A 561 -42.27 -6.93 -0.34
CA GLY A 561 -43.11 -5.73 -0.18
C GLY A 561 -43.48 -5.38 1.25
N LYS A 562 -43.19 -6.24 2.25
CA LYS A 562 -43.36 -5.92 3.66
C LYS A 562 -42.11 -5.20 4.21
N PRO A 563 -42.30 -4.12 4.99
CA PRO A 563 -41.18 -3.48 5.66
C PRO A 563 -40.71 -4.34 6.84
N HIS A 564 -39.36 -4.46 6.98
CA HIS A 564 -38.70 -5.18 8.07
C HIS A 564 -37.76 -4.23 8.80
N ASP A 565 -37.75 -4.27 10.11
CA ASP A 565 -36.89 -3.47 10.96
C ASP A 565 -35.54 -4.18 11.14
N LEU A 566 -34.45 -3.52 10.75
CA LEU A 566 -33.07 -4.00 10.91
C LEU A 566 -32.36 -3.15 11.96
N GLU A 567 -31.82 -3.80 12.99
CA GLU A 567 -30.90 -3.18 13.95
C GLU A 567 -29.49 -3.70 13.68
N VAL A 568 -28.62 -2.79 13.32
CA VAL A 568 -27.25 -3.07 12.89
C VAL A 568 -26.27 -2.46 13.86
N ASP A 569 -25.31 -3.24 14.34
CA ASP A 569 -24.23 -2.76 15.17
C ASP A 569 -22.87 -3.21 14.60
N LEU A 570 -22.01 -2.23 14.32
CA LEU A 570 -20.70 -2.44 13.70
C LEU A 570 -19.63 -1.65 14.44
N GLY A 571 -18.45 -2.24 14.56
CA GLY A 571 -17.27 -1.57 15.13
C GLY A 571 -16.93 -0.23 14.49
N SER A 572 -17.21 -0.06 13.18
CA SER A 572 -17.04 1.18 12.42
C SER A 572 -17.99 2.31 12.85
N PHE A 573 -19.05 2.02 13.63
CA PHE A 573 -19.96 3.04 14.15
C PHE A 573 -19.42 3.74 15.40
N TYR A 574 -18.31 3.23 15.91
CA TYR A 574 -17.62 3.72 17.10
C TYR A 574 -16.29 4.37 16.71
N PRO A 575 -15.84 5.36 17.49
CA PRO A 575 -14.57 6.01 17.21
C PRO A 575 -13.39 5.03 17.34
N PRO A 576 -12.18 5.42 16.89
CA PRO A 576 -10.97 4.61 17.07
C PRO A 576 -10.75 4.20 18.51
N ALA A 577 -10.11 3.05 18.72
CA ALA A 577 -9.90 2.47 20.04
C ALA A 577 -9.13 3.37 21.05
N HIS A 578 -8.33 4.31 20.53
CA HIS A 578 -7.60 5.29 21.35
C HIS A 578 -8.39 6.55 21.68
N ASP A 579 -9.66 6.67 21.21
CA ASP A 579 -10.48 7.84 21.44
C ASP A 579 -10.85 8.03 22.91
N ALA A 580 -10.97 9.28 23.34
CA ALA A 580 -11.43 9.67 24.67
C ALA A 580 -12.84 9.08 25.02
N TYR A 581 -13.64 8.75 24.04
CA TYR A 581 -14.91 8.02 24.20
C TYR A 581 -14.71 6.74 25.00
N PHE A 582 -13.60 6.03 24.80
CA PHE A 582 -13.28 4.77 25.45
C PHE A 582 -12.47 4.93 26.74
N ALA A 583 -12.24 6.15 27.24
CA ALA A 583 -11.43 6.37 28.44
C ALA A 583 -11.95 5.67 29.70
N SER A 584 -13.27 5.46 29.77
CA SER A 584 -13.92 4.74 30.90
C SER A 584 -14.13 3.25 30.65
N TYR A 585 -13.75 2.75 29.48
CA TYR A 585 -13.91 1.34 29.11
C TYR A 585 -12.67 0.54 29.47
N ASP A 586 -12.85 -0.67 29.97
CA ASP A 586 -11.71 -1.59 29.99
C ASP A 586 -11.30 -2.00 28.57
N VAL A 587 -10.04 -2.44 28.40
CA VAL A 587 -9.44 -2.74 27.11
C VAL A 587 -10.24 -3.79 26.35
N ARG A 588 -10.71 -4.83 27.03
CA ARG A 588 -11.46 -5.93 26.41
C ARG A 588 -12.89 -5.52 26.00
N ALA A 589 -13.57 -4.69 26.81
CA ALA A 589 -14.88 -4.13 26.46
C ALA A 589 -14.77 -3.24 25.22
N ARG A 590 -13.76 -2.37 25.18
CA ARG A 590 -13.45 -1.54 24.01
C ARG A 590 -13.18 -2.39 22.76
N ASP A 591 -12.31 -3.38 22.86
CA ASP A 591 -11.92 -4.22 21.72
C ASP A 591 -13.11 -5.07 21.23
N ARG A 592 -13.99 -5.51 22.13
CA ARG A 592 -15.25 -6.15 21.74
C ARG A 592 -16.13 -5.22 20.92
N ILE A 593 -16.34 -4.00 21.37
CA ILE A 593 -17.15 -3.00 20.65
C ILE A 593 -16.53 -2.69 19.28
N LYS A 594 -15.22 -2.55 19.19
CA LYS A 594 -14.52 -2.27 17.93
C LYS A 594 -14.55 -3.42 16.92
N ASN A 595 -14.94 -4.61 17.34
CA ASN A 595 -15.02 -5.77 16.45
C ASN A 595 -16.44 -6.35 16.38
N LEU A 596 -17.46 -5.57 16.65
CA LEU A 596 -18.86 -6.01 16.53
C LEU A 596 -19.28 -6.13 15.06
N ALA A 597 -20.03 -7.19 14.78
CA ALA A 597 -20.84 -7.37 13.58
C ALA A 597 -22.15 -8.05 14.01
N THR A 598 -23.13 -7.25 14.40
CA THR A 598 -24.42 -7.73 14.91
C THR A 598 -25.57 -7.25 14.05
N LEU A 599 -26.47 -8.15 13.69
CA LEU A 599 -27.71 -7.89 12.97
C LEU A 599 -28.89 -8.53 13.68
N LYS A 600 -29.89 -7.72 13.99
CA LYS A 600 -31.23 -8.21 14.35
C LYS A 600 -32.26 -7.79 13.30
N ILE A 601 -33.23 -8.65 13.02
CA ILE A 601 -34.32 -8.39 12.08
C ILE A 601 -35.61 -8.64 12.81
N ASP A 602 -36.47 -7.63 12.85
CA ASP A 602 -37.74 -7.66 13.60
C ASP A 602 -37.59 -8.12 15.07
N GLY A 603 -36.41 -7.75 15.66
CA GLY A 603 -36.01 -8.10 17.02
C GLY A 603 -35.33 -9.46 17.17
N GLU A 604 -35.30 -10.30 16.15
CA GLU A 604 -34.62 -11.60 16.17
C GLU A 604 -33.13 -11.43 15.77
N LEU A 605 -32.23 -12.08 16.52
CA LEU A 605 -30.79 -12.05 16.28
C LEU A 605 -30.42 -12.99 15.12
N VAL A 606 -29.91 -12.41 14.02
CA VAL A 606 -29.55 -13.12 12.80
C VAL A 606 -28.04 -13.33 12.71
N ILE A 607 -27.26 -12.30 13.05
CA ILE A 607 -25.77 -12.34 13.08
C ILE A 607 -25.31 -11.76 14.42
N ASP A 608 -24.43 -12.48 15.11
CA ASP A 608 -23.71 -12.02 16.31
C ASP A 608 -22.29 -12.59 16.26
N GLU A 609 -21.46 -11.92 15.48
CA GLU A 609 -20.09 -12.36 15.23
C GLU A 609 -19.13 -11.20 15.42
N ALA A 610 -17.84 -11.51 15.42
CA ALA A 610 -16.80 -10.53 15.47
C ALA A 610 -16.11 -10.38 14.11
N MET A 611 -15.86 -9.13 13.74
CA MET A 611 -15.19 -8.75 12.51
C MET A 611 -14.29 -7.55 12.79
N LEU A 612 -13.11 -7.49 12.19
CA LEU A 612 -12.33 -6.25 12.19
C LEU A 612 -13.16 -5.12 11.60
N ALA A 613 -12.95 -3.91 12.10
CA ALA A 613 -13.65 -2.73 11.60
C ALA A 613 -12.67 -1.63 11.27
N TYR A 614 -12.92 -0.93 10.16
CA TYR A 614 -12.20 0.28 9.81
C TYR A 614 -12.62 1.46 10.71
N ASP A 615 -11.66 2.34 11.02
CA ASP A 615 -11.93 3.60 11.71
C ASP A 615 -12.53 4.60 10.70
N ALA A 616 -13.84 4.44 10.46
CA ALA A 616 -14.56 5.20 9.44
C ALA A 616 -15.01 6.57 9.94
N PRO A 617 -14.90 7.64 9.11
CA PRO A 617 -15.53 8.91 9.42
C PRO A 617 -17.04 8.75 9.52
N PRO A 618 -17.71 9.24 10.58
CA PRO A 618 -19.14 9.00 10.80
C PRO A 618 -20.07 9.51 9.69
N TRP A 619 -19.63 10.50 8.92
CA TRP A 619 -20.38 11.06 7.79
C TRP A 619 -20.28 10.26 6.49
N THR A 620 -19.50 9.16 6.48
CA THR A 620 -19.35 8.29 5.31
C THR A 620 -20.41 7.20 5.22
N MET A 621 -21.28 7.09 6.23
CA MET A 621 -22.37 6.12 6.22
C MET A 621 -23.35 6.39 5.08
N ARG A 622 -23.62 5.37 4.28
CA ARG A 622 -24.55 5.40 3.14
C ARG A 622 -25.55 4.28 3.25
N LEU A 623 -26.81 4.59 2.98
CA LEU A 623 -27.89 3.60 2.90
C LEU A 623 -28.16 3.23 1.44
N GLY A 624 -28.19 1.92 1.20
CA GLY A 624 -28.57 1.38 -0.11
C GLY A 624 -27.64 1.77 -1.27
N ASP A 625 -26.47 2.33 -0.97
CA ASP A 625 -25.51 2.80 -1.97
C ASP A 625 -24.11 2.28 -1.65
N ASN A 626 -23.47 1.62 -2.62
CA ASN A 626 -22.10 1.14 -2.54
C ASN A 626 -21.25 1.80 -3.63
N PRO A 627 -20.78 3.03 -3.42
CA PRO A 627 -20.02 3.78 -4.43
C PRO A 627 -18.67 3.14 -4.76
N ALA A 628 -18.20 2.25 -3.89
CA ALA A 628 -16.94 1.52 -4.06
C ALA A 628 -17.19 0.09 -4.56
N ALA A 629 -18.23 -0.14 -5.37
CA ALA A 629 -18.60 -1.47 -5.89
C ALA A 629 -17.42 -2.19 -6.55
N LEU A 630 -16.58 -2.82 -5.73
CA LEU A 630 -15.53 -3.71 -6.17
C LEU A 630 -16.11 -5.13 -6.23
N GLY A 631 -16.09 -5.73 -7.41
CA GLY A 631 -16.63 -7.07 -7.65
C GLY A 631 -18.11 -7.10 -8.06
N PRO A 632 -18.76 -8.27 -8.02
CA PRO A 632 -20.11 -8.51 -8.58
C PRO A 632 -21.27 -7.95 -7.75
N ARG A 633 -21.02 -7.11 -6.74
CA ARG A 633 -22.04 -6.56 -5.85
C ARG A 633 -22.80 -5.43 -6.53
N ALA A 634 -24.10 -5.41 -6.35
CA ALA A 634 -24.91 -4.31 -6.84
C ALA A 634 -24.45 -3.00 -6.20
N THR A 635 -24.42 -1.94 -7.00
CA THR A 635 -24.02 -0.61 -6.54
C THR A 635 -25.13 0.08 -5.74
N ARG A 636 -26.39 -0.34 -5.94
CA ARG A 636 -27.57 0.29 -5.36
C ARG A 636 -28.63 -0.71 -4.91
N PHE A 637 -29.25 -0.41 -3.78
CA PHE A 637 -30.43 -1.15 -3.32
C PHE A 637 -31.64 -0.84 -4.19
N SER A 638 -32.30 -1.89 -4.68
CA SER A 638 -33.44 -1.73 -5.61
C SER A 638 -34.81 -1.75 -4.92
N GLY A 639 -34.85 -1.92 -3.60
CA GLY A 639 -36.06 -1.80 -2.78
C GLY A 639 -36.21 -0.40 -2.15
N ARG A 640 -36.90 -0.34 -0.99
CA ARG A 640 -37.06 0.89 -0.22
C ARG A 640 -36.30 0.76 1.11
N LEU A 641 -35.51 1.79 1.45
CA LEU A 641 -34.82 1.91 2.72
C LEU A 641 -35.20 3.22 3.40
N GLU A 642 -35.46 3.15 4.70
CA GLU A 642 -35.74 4.30 5.56
C GLU A 642 -34.77 4.29 6.77
N GLY A 643 -34.37 5.46 7.23
CA GLY A 643 -33.39 5.65 8.30
C GLY A 643 -32.12 6.34 7.77
N PRO A 644 -30.94 6.20 8.42
CA PRO A 644 -30.72 5.46 9.67
C PRO A 644 -31.15 6.27 10.91
N ILE A 645 -31.62 5.59 11.92
CA ILE A 645 -31.86 6.17 13.25
C ILE A 645 -30.76 5.64 14.18
N ARG A 646 -29.99 6.52 14.77
CA ARG A 646 -28.98 6.15 15.77
C ARG A 646 -29.64 5.74 17.09
N LEU A 647 -29.27 4.60 17.61
CA LEU A 647 -29.68 4.12 18.92
C LEU A 647 -28.60 4.42 19.97
N PRO A 648 -28.97 4.54 21.25
CA PRO A 648 -28.00 4.61 22.32
C PRO A 648 -27.07 3.39 22.34
N ASN A 649 -25.81 3.60 22.68
CA ASN A 649 -24.87 2.48 22.87
C ASN A 649 -25.36 1.56 24.01
N PRO A 650 -25.67 0.27 23.72
CA PRO A 650 -26.15 -0.66 24.74
C PRO A 650 -25.01 -1.36 25.50
N HIS A 651 -23.75 -1.17 25.10
CA HIS A 651 -22.62 -1.95 25.60
C HIS A 651 -22.09 -1.41 26.91
N SER A 652 -21.81 -2.33 27.85
CA SER A 652 -21.15 -2.03 29.12
C SER A 652 -19.70 -1.56 28.90
N SER A 653 -19.24 -0.64 29.74
CA SER A 653 -17.83 -0.25 29.80
C SER A 653 -16.95 -1.32 30.48
N ARG A 654 -17.56 -2.32 31.11
CA ARG A 654 -16.88 -3.45 31.74
C ARG A 654 -17.09 -4.70 30.89
N PHE A 655 -16.01 -5.43 30.65
CA PHE A 655 -16.04 -6.69 29.94
C PHE A 655 -16.35 -7.81 30.91
N GLU A 656 -17.45 -8.50 30.68
CA GLU A 656 -17.75 -9.78 31.31
C GLU A 656 -17.29 -10.88 30.36
N PRO A 657 -16.15 -11.55 30.63
CA PRO A 657 -15.65 -12.58 29.73
C PRO A 657 -16.62 -13.74 29.68
N PRO A 658 -16.92 -14.29 28.50
CA PRO A 658 -17.51 -15.61 28.42
C PRO A 658 -16.58 -16.61 29.11
N PRO A 659 -17.09 -17.74 29.63
CA PRO A 659 -16.24 -18.75 30.26
C PRO A 659 -15.13 -19.14 29.27
N LEU A 660 -13.87 -18.94 29.68
CA LEU A 660 -12.71 -19.29 28.88
C LEU A 660 -12.72 -20.79 28.62
N ARG A 661 -12.48 -21.17 27.38
CA ARG A 661 -12.25 -22.56 27.01
C ARG A 661 -10.74 -22.82 27.05
N ASP A 662 -10.38 -24.07 27.43
CA ASP A 662 -8.98 -24.49 27.64
C ASP A 662 -8.20 -24.74 26.34
N GLY A 663 -8.76 -24.40 25.19
CA GLY A 663 -8.09 -24.56 23.90
C GLY A 663 -7.99 -26.01 23.42
N ILE A 664 -8.69 -26.95 24.06
CA ILE A 664 -8.66 -28.38 23.73
C ILE A 664 -10.03 -28.82 23.27
N TRP A 665 -10.15 -29.40 22.10
CA TRP A 665 -11.37 -29.94 21.53
C TRP A 665 -11.21 -31.43 21.23
N SER A 666 -12.23 -32.18 21.50
CA SER A 666 -12.44 -33.54 20.99
C SER A 666 -13.75 -33.53 20.22
N ILE A 667 -13.69 -33.85 18.96
CA ILE A 667 -14.82 -33.87 18.05
C ILE A 667 -14.90 -35.19 17.33
N ASP A 668 -16.08 -35.74 17.21
CA ASP A 668 -16.37 -36.86 16.35
C ASP A 668 -16.81 -36.28 15.01
N VAL A 669 -16.12 -36.62 13.95
CA VAL A 669 -16.34 -36.14 12.58
C VAL A 669 -16.83 -37.32 11.74
N GLU A 670 -18.03 -37.24 11.24
CA GLU A 670 -18.59 -38.22 10.30
C GLU A 670 -18.65 -37.60 8.91
N PHE A 671 -17.72 -38.00 8.06
CA PHE A 671 -17.69 -37.54 6.67
C PHE A 671 -18.86 -38.21 5.90
N ALA A 672 -19.79 -37.38 5.41
CA ALA A 672 -20.68 -37.81 4.35
C ALA A 672 -19.87 -38.03 3.09
N MET A 673 -20.47 -38.44 1.96
CA MET A 673 -19.80 -38.52 0.66
C MET A 673 -19.52 -37.11 0.08
N PRO A 674 -18.48 -36.41 0.52
CA PRO A 674 -18.18 -35.08 0.01
C PRO A 674 -17.59 -35.21 -1.40
N ALA A 675 -17.81 -34.21 -2.23
CA ALA A 675 -17.18 -34.16 -3.55
C ALA A 675 -15.66 -34.14 -3.39
N ILE A 676 -14.94 -34.94 -4.14
CA ILE A 676 -13.48 -34.96 -4.19
C ILE A 676 -12.97 -33.55 -4.51
N GLY A 677 -11.97 -33.09 -3.78
CA GLY A 677 -11.40 -31.74 -3.91
C GLY A 677 -12.12 -30.66 -3.06
N SER A 678 -13.25 -31.00 -2.39
CA SER A 678 -13.95 -30.06 -1.53
C SER A 678 -13.20 -29.85 -0.20
N ASN A 679 -13.21 -28.61 0.28
CA ASN A 679 -12.63 -28.21 1.57
C ASN A 679 -13.75 -28.08 2.59
N GLN A 680 -13.73 -28.90 3.61
CA GLN A 680 -14.75 -29.02 4.64
C GLN A 680 -14.28 -28.34 5.92
N PRO A 681 -14.98 -27.31 6.47
CA PRO A 681 -14.56 -26.61 7.68
C PRO A 681 -14.66 -27.52 8.89
N ILE A 682 -13.61 -27.59 9.71
CA ILE A 682 -13.58 -28.37 10.95
C ILE A 682 -13.71 -27.45 12.17
N LEU A 683 -12.82 -26.47 12.28
CA LEU A 683 -12.76 -25.56 13.43
C LEU A 683 -12.29 -24.17 12.98
N VAL A 684 -13.00 -23.14 13.43
CA VAL A 684 -12.65 -21.75 13.19
C VAL A 684 -12.40 -21.06 14.52
N SER A 685 -11.28 -20.35 14.63
CA SER A 685 -10.91 -19.52 15.79
C SER A 685 -10.56 -18.10 15.36
N GLY A 686 -10.74 -17.13 16.25
CA GLY A 686 -10.45 -15.72 15.97
C GLY A 686 -11.66 -14.99 15.37
N ILE A 687 -11.41 -14.02 14.51
CA ILE A 687 -12.42 -13.13 13.92
C ILE A 687 -12.20 -13.00 12.41
N THR A 688 -13.19 -12.49 11.68
CA THR A 688 -13.02 -12.13 10.27
C THR A 688 -11.91 -11.08 10.13
N GLY A 689 -10.94 -11.33 9.23
CA GLY A 689 -9.76 -10.50 9.06
C GLY A 689 -8.58 -10.80 10.01
N GLY A 690 -8.79 -11.71 11.00
CA GLY A 690 -7.80 -12.04 12.03
C GLY A 690 -8.10 -13.37 12.70
N GLY A 691 -8.24 -14.45 11.94
CA GLY A 691 -8.58 -15.77 12.44
C GLY A 691 -7.83 -16.90 11.76
N ASN A 692 -8.05 -18.11 12.26
CA ASN A 692 -7.53 -19.35 11.70
C ASN A 692 -8.68 -20.34 11.44
N LEU A 693 -8.71 -20.96 10.28
CA LEU A 693 -9.66 -22.02 9.92
C LEU A 693 -8.89 -23.32 9.69
N LEU A 694 -9.19 -24.34 10.50
CA LEU A 694 -8.80 -25.73 10.24
C LEU A 694 -9.88 -26.38 9.36
N PHE A 695 -9.48 -26.93 8.21
CA PHE A 695 -10.38 -27.64 7.29
C PHE A 695 -9.80 -28.99 6.84
N ALA A 696 -10.66 -29.88 6.38
CA ALA A 696 -10.27 -31.12 5.72
C ALA A 696 -10.56 -31.02 4.22
N ARG A 697 -9.56 -31.29 3.38
CA ARG A 697 -9.70 -31.49 1.95
C ARG A 697 -9.81 -32.98 1.65
N VAL A 698 -10.89 -33.39 1.06
CA VAL A 698 -11.08 -34.77 0.61
C VAL A 698 -10.31 -34.95 -0.70
N VAL A 699 -9.30 -35.79 -0.70
CA VAL A 699 -8.48 -36.11 -1.88
C VAL A 699 -9.11 -37.27 -2.65
N ASP A 700 -9.46 -38.32 -1.96
CA ASP A 700 -10.18 -39.51 -2.48
C ASP A 700 -10.94 -40.22 -1.34
N ALA A 701 -11.49 -41.41 -1.63
CA ALA A 701 -12.28 -42.15 -0.63
C ALA A 701 -11.47 -42.66 0.58
N GLU A 702 -10.16 -42.68 0.51
CA GLU A 702 -9.27 -43.20 1.56
C GLU A 702 -8.22 -42.17 2.03
N THR A 703 -8.29 -40.92 1.52
CA THR A 703 -7.24 -39.93 1.76
C THR A 703 -7.85 -38.54 1.96
N ILE A 704 -7.44 -37.88 3.04
CA ILE A 704 -7.68 -36.46 3.26
C ILE A 704 -6.36 -35.71 3.39
N LYS A 705 -6.41 -34.38 3.24
CA LYS A 705 -5.39 -33.47 3.74
C LYS A 705 -6.03 -32.49 4.71
N LEU A 706 -5.39 -32.23 5.81
CA LEU A 706 -5.77 -31.09 6.66
C LEU A 706 -5.20 -29.82 6.06
N GLY A 707 -5.93 -28.73 6.16
CA GLY A 707 -5.47 -27.40 5.79
C GLY A 707 -5.74 -26.41 6.91
N VAL A 708 -4.88 -25.41 7.05
CA VAL A 708 -5.13 -24.28 7.94
C VAL A 708 -5.07 -23.02 7.11
N ASP A 709 -6.20 -22.32 7.00
CA ASP A 709 -6.19 -20.96 6.47
C ASP A 709 -5.88 -20.00 7.61
N ILE A 710 -4.74 -19.33 7.48
CA ILE A 710 -4.27 -18.30 8.40
C ILE A 710 -4.52 -16.97 7.71
N TRP A 711 -5.49 -16.21 8.20
CA TRP A 711 -5.94 -14.99 7.53
C TRP A 711 -4.78 -14.03 7.27
N GLY A 712 -4.51 -13.77 5.98
CA GLY A 712 -3.42 -12.92 5.53
C GLY A 712 -2.05 -13.59 5.41
N TYR A 713 -1.89 -14.87 5.81
CA TYR A 713 -0.61 -15.59 5.81
C TYR A 713 -0.59 -16.85 4.94
N GLY A 714 -1.71 -17.17 4.31
CA GLY A 714 -1.84 -18.32 3.41
C GLY A 714 -2.55 -19.53 4.04
N ALA A 715 -2.65 -20.61 3.26
CA ALA A 715 -3.39 -21.82 3.63
C ALA A 715 -2.56 -23.09 3.41
N PRO A 716 -1.55 -23.39 4.25
CA PRO A 716 -0.75 -24.60 4.14
C PRO A 716 -1.61 -25.87 4.28
N LEU A 717 -1.20 -26.92 3.56
CA LEU A 717 -1.81 -28.25 3.61
C LEU A 717 -0.86 -29.26 4.25
N SER A 718 -1.42 -30.19 5.00
CA SER A 718 -0.70 -31.34 5.55
C SER A 718 -0.22 -32.31 4.45
N PRO A 719 0.72 -33.20 4.74
CA PRO A 719 0.91 -34.40 3.97
C PRO A 719 -0.43 -35.19 3.87
N PRO A 720 -0.60 -36.06 2.85
CA PRO A 720 -1.77 -36.92 2.74
C PRO A 720 -1.95 -37.80 3.99
N ILE A 721 -3.14 -37.84 4.54
CA ILE A 721 -3.51 -38.66 5.70
C ILE A 721 -4.47 -39.73 5.21
N LYS A 722 -4.12 -41.00 5.44
CA LYS A 722 -5.02 -42.11 5.11
C LYS A 722 -6.18 -42.14 6.09
N LEU A 723 -7.38 -41.95 5.59
CA LEU A 723 -8.61 -41.91 6.36
C LEU A 723 -9.79 -42.35 5.48
N LYS A 724 -10.51 -43.39 5.90
CA LYS A 724 -11.67 -43.88 5.13
C LYS A 724 -12.81 -42.87 5.18
N THR A 725 -13.27 -42.42 4.03
CA THR A 725 -14.47 -41.61 3.86
C THR A 725 -15.43 -42.29 2.89
N PRO A 726 -16.72 -42.52 3.21
CA PRO A 726 -17.41 -42.13 4.46
C PRO A 726 -16.94 -42.92 5.68
N GLY A 727 -16.98 -42.31 6.87
CA GLY A 727 -16.58 -42.91 8.13
C GLY A 727 -16.58 -41.91 9.27
N ARG A 728 -16.71 -42.44 10.48
CA ARG A 728 -16.65 -41.62 11.71
C ARG A 728 -15.26 -41.69 12.30
N HIS A 729 -14.67 -40.52 12.57
CA HIS A 729 -13.30 -40.37 13.07
C HIS A 729 -13.26 -39.40 14.24
N ARG A 730 -12.39 -39.67 15.20
CA ARG A 730 -12.19 -38.78 16.32
C ARG A 730 -11.01 -37.86 16.09
N PHE A 731 -11.26 -36.55 16.13
CA PHE A 731 -10.27 -35.53 16.08
C PHE A 731 -10.07 -34.95 17.48
N ASP A 732 -8.84 -35.03 17.99
CA ASP A 732 -8.41 -34.29 19.18
C ASP A 732 -7.55 -33.11 18.69
N ILE A 733 -7.96 -31.90 19.03
CA ILE A 733 -7.37 -30.66 18.50
C ILE A 733 -6.94 -29.79 19.67
N ILE A 734 -5.69 -29.35 19.65
CA ILE A 734 -5.20 -28.28 20.53
C ILE A 734 -5.01 -27.03 19.67
N VAL A 735 -5.66 -25.94 20.09
CA VAL A 735 -5.45 -24.60 19.57
C VAL A 735 -4.49 -23.91 20.54
N GLY A 736 -3.19 -23.93 20.24
CA GLY A 736 -2.14 -23.52 21.16
C GLY A 736 -2.27 -22.08 21.65
N THR A 737 -2.73 -21.15 20.79
CA THR A 737 -2.98 -19.76 21.18
C THR A 737 -4.05 -19.64 22.27
N LEU A 738 -5.13 -20.45 22.21
CA LEU A 738 -6.20 -20.47 23.22
C LEU A 738 -5.78 -21.25 24.46
N ALA A 739 -5.07 -22.36 24.27
CA ALA A 739 -4.61 -23.18 25.38
C ALA A 739 -3.59 -22.45 26.25
N ASN A 740 -2.68 -21.67 25.63
CA ASN A 740 -1.70 -20.86 26.34
C ASN A 740 -2.32 -19.70 27.13
N ASP A 741 -3.39 -19.10 26.62
CA ASP A 741 -4.12 -18.00 27.29
C ASP A 741 -5.07 -18.46 28.40
N TYR A 742 -5.32 -19.76 28.52
CA TYR A 742 -6.20 -20.29 29.56
C TYR A 742 -5.51 -20.27 30.92
N PRO A 743 -6.19 -19.85 32.01
CA PRO A 743 -5.57 -19.79 33.35
C PRO A 743 -5.53 -21.18 34.00
N TRP A 744 -4.56 -21.98 33.58
CA TRP A 744 -4.34 -23.31 34.16
C TRP A 744 -3.93 -23.21 35.61
N PRO A 745 -4.44 -24.05 36.52
CA PRO A 745 -3.89 -24.14 37.87
C PRO A 745 -2.40 -24.53 37.89
N ALA A 746 -2.00 -25.40 36.97
CA ALA A 746 -0.60 -25.76 36.68
C ALA A 746 -0.48 -25.95 35.16
N PRO A 747 0.08 -24.97 34.43
CA PRO A 747 0.19 -25.07 32.98
C PRO A 747 1.12 -26.24 32.59
N PRO A 748 0.73 -27.09 31.63
CA PRO A 748 1.60 -28.13 31.11
C PRO A 748 2.85 -27.52 30.45
N ALA A 749 4.03 -28.05 30.75
CA ALA A 749 5.29 -27.51 30.25
C ALA A 749 5.40 -27.50 28.70
N ALA A 750 4.67 -28.40 28.03
CA ALA A 750 4.65 -28.46 26.58
C ALA A 750 3.84 -27.31 25.93
N LEU A 751 2.88 -26.70 26.62
CA LEU A 751 2.00 -25.68 26.03
C LEU A 751 2.75 -24.47 25.51
N GLU A 752 3.80 -24.04 26.22
CA GLU A 752 4.62 -22.91 25.77
C GLU A 752 5.27 -23.17 24.40
N SER A 753 5.78 -24.40 24.19
CA SER A 753 6.41 -24.78 22.90
C SER A 753 5.40 -24.84 21.75
N PHE A 754 4.13 -25.11 22.03
CA PHE A 754 3.05 -25.19 21.04
C PHE A 754 2.10 -23.99 21.06
N ALA A 755 2.45 -22.89 21.75
CA ALA A 755 1.59 -21.71 21.93
C ALA A 755 1.09 -21.09 20.61
N HIS A 756 1.81 -21.27 19.52
CA HIS A 756 1.45 -20.75 18.18
C HIS A 756 1.21 -21.88 17.18
N HIS A 757 0.60 -23.02 17.61
CA HIS A 757 0.35 -24.14 16.71
C HIS A 757 -1.06 -24.69 16.87
N PHE A 758 -1.62 -25.20 15.78
CA PHE A 758 -2.63 -26.26 15.86
C PHE A 758 -1.90 -27.60 15.95
N VAL A 759 -2.35 -28.43 16.87
CA VAL A 759 -1.92 -29.83 17.00
C VAL A 759 -3.14 -30.71 16.85
N VAL A 760 -3.10 -31.63 15.89
CA VAL A 760 -4.25 -32.47 15.52
C VAL A 760 -3.85 -33.94 15.63
N TRP A 761 -4.63 -34.70 16.35
CA TRP A 761 -4.63 -36.16 16.35
C TRP A 761 -5.91 -36.65 15.69
N ILE A 762 -5.81 -37.75 14.93
CA ILE A 762 -6.95 -38.45 14.36
C ILE A 762 -6.89 -39.90 14.86
N ASP A 763 -7.99 -40.38 15.47
CA ASP A 763 -8.10 -41.71 16.08
C ASP A 763 -6.92 -42.03 17.02
N GLY A 764 -6.45 -41.03 17.75
CA GLY A 764 -5.37 -41.13 18.72
C GLY A 764 -3.96 -41.05 18.11
N THR A 765 -3.82 -41.02 16.77
CA THR A 765 -2.54 -40.92 16.07
C THR A 765 -2.21 -39.46 15.73
N PRO A 766 -0.96 -38.98 15.95
CA PRO A 766 -0.55 -37.65 15.53
C PRO A 766 -0.75 -37.46 14.03
N ALA A 767 -1.57 -36.50 13.62
CA ALA A 767 -1.91 -36.24 12.24
C ALA A 767 -1.18 -35.01 11.67
N TRP A 768 -1.12 -33.90 12.43
CA TRP A 768 -0.48 -32.68 11.96
C TRP A 768 -0.18 -31.70 13.09
N VAL A 769 0.95 -31.02 12.98
CA VAL A 769 1.36 -29.86 13.77
C VAL A 769 1.63 -28.74 12.78
N VAL A 770 0.97 -27.60 12.95
CA VAL A 770 1.08 -26.49 12.01
C VAL A 770 1.11 -25.15 12.74
N PRO A 771 2.03 -24.23 12.39
CA PRO A 771 2.05 -22.90 12.98
C PRO A 771 0.80 -22.12 12.59
N VAL A 772 0.29 -21.32 13.53
CA VAL A 772 -0.86 -20.42 13.34
C VAL A 772 -0.54 -19.02 13.85
N ALA A 773 -1.15 -18.01 13.26
CA ALA A 773 -0.99 -16.65 13.76
C ALA A 773 -1.68 -16.52 15.13
N HIS A 774 -0.99 -15.85 16.06
CA HIS A 774 -1.60 -15.40 17.29
C HIS A 774 -2.43 -14.15 17.00
N HIS A 775 -3.74 -14.32 17.04
CA HIS A 775 -4.65 -13.19 17.01
C HIS A 775 -5.00 -12.83 18.46
N GLU A 776 -4.71 -11.62 18.92
CA GLU A 776 -4.86 -11.12 20.30
C GLU A 776 -6.30 -11.20 20.87
N LYS A 777 -7.16 -12.01 20.30
CA LYS A 777 -8.60 -12.10 20.59
C LYS A 777 -9.04 -13.52 20.85
N SER A 778 -8.24 -14.24 21.62
CA SER A 778 -8.46 -15.64 22.03
C SER A 778 -9.79 -15.90 22.76
N TYR A 779 -10.43 -14.88 23.35
CA TYR A 779 -11.74 -14.96 23.96
C TYR A 779 -12.90 -14.97 22.95
N GLN A 780 -12.62 -14.92 21.67
CA GLN A 780 -13.66 -14.98 20.63
C GLN A 780 -14.25 -16.39 20.50
N LYS A 781 -15.49 -16.46 20.01
CA LYS A 781 -16.21 -17.71 19.81
C LYS A 781 -15.46 -18.64 18.87
N VAL A 782 -15.18 -19.87 19.31
CA VAL A 782 -14.73 -20.94 18.42
C VAL A 782 -15.94 -21.64 17.82
N ARG A 783 -15.91 -21.85 16.50
CA ARG A 783 -16.98 -22.55 15.77
C ARG A 783 -16.47 -23.89 15.28
N ILE A 784 -17.31 -24.90 15.36
CA ILE A 784 -17.03 -26.27 14.92
C ILE A 784 -17.96 -26.60 13.75
N GLY A 785 -17.36 -27.05 12.63
CA GLY A 785 -18.09 -27.44 11.42
C GLY A 785 -18.74 -26.29 10.66
N VAL A 786 -18.52 -25.03 11.06
CA VAL A 786 -19.15 -23.87 10.44
C VAL A 786 -18.14 -22.76 10.22
N ASN A 787 -17.98 -22.34 8.96
CA ASN A 787 -17.14 -21.23 8.53
C ASN A 787 -17.97 -19.94 8.45
N GLN A 788 -18.52 -19.49 9.58
CA GLN A 788 -19.33 -18.26 9.62
C GLN A 788 -18.50 -16.98 9.46
N GLN A 789 -17.19 -17.06 9.63
CA GLN A 789 -16.30 -15.89 9.51
C GLN A 789 -15.95 -15.55 8.06
N GLY A 790 -16.29 -16.39 7.09
CA GLY A 790 -16.19 -16.10 5.67
C GLY A 790 -14.81 -16.33 5.06
N PHE A 791 -14.03 -17.31 5.55
CA PHE A 791 -12.81 -17.76 4.86
C PHE A 791 -13.14 -18.36 3.49
N ASP A 792 -12.45 -17.93 2.45
CA ASP A 792 -12.67 -18.39 1.08
C ASP A 792 -12.17 -19.82 0.82
N SER A 793 -11.31 -20.32 1.69
CA SER A 793 -10.62 -21.60 1.52
C SER A 793 -11.46 -22.83 1.81
N ALA A 794 -12.66 -22.68 2.43
CA ALA A 794 -13.56 -23.79 2.74
C ALA A 794 -15.03 -23.41 2.55
N HIS A 795 -15.88 -24.45 2.44
CA HIS A 795 -17.34 -24.27 2.41
C HIS A 795 -17.86 -23.59 3.68
N THR A 796 -19.06 -23.04 3.63
CA THR A 796 -19.69 -22.36 4.76
C THR A 796 -20.01 -23.33 5.89
N THR A 797 -20.39 -24.57 5.57
CA THR A 797 -20.73 -25.62 6.53
C THR A 797 -20.10 -26.94 6.17
N PHE A 798 -19.80 -27.76 7.17
CA PHE A 798 -19.40 -29.15 6.99
C PHE A 798 -20.56 -29.96 6.40
N SER A 799 -20.29 -30.77 5.40
CA SER A 799 -21.33 -31.51 4.68
C SER A 799 -21.75 -32.80 5.37
N GLY A 800 -21.04 -33.25 6.38
CA GLY A 800 -21.37 -34.42 7.22
C GLY A 800 -21.90 -34.03 8.61
N GLU A 801 -21.61 -34.86 9.60
CA GLU A 801 -21.94 -34.58 10.99
C GLU A 801 -20.67 -34.33 11.81
N ILE A 802 -20.67 -33.29 12.62
CA ILE A 802 -19.62 -33.01 13.61
C ILE A 802 -20.28 -32.86 14.97
N THR A 803 -19.83 -33.66 15.93
CA THR A 803 -20.30 -33.60 17.30
C THR A 803 -19.16 -33.31 18.27
N GLU A 804 -19.28 -32.22 19.06
CA GLU A 804 -18.34 -31.95 20.14
C GLU A 804 -18.54 -32.95 21.28
N THR A 805 -17.48 -33.69 21.60
CA THR A 805 -17.48 -34.59 22.74
C THR A 805 -16.92 -33.90 23.98
N LYS A 806 -17.74 -33.64 24.98
CA LYS A 806 -17.28 -33.10 26.26
C LYS A 806 -16.34 -34.07 26.94
N GLN A 807 -15.05 -33.73 27.02
CA GLN A 807 -14.07 -34.55 27.70
C GLN A 807 -14.10 -34.33 29.21
N PRO A 808 -14.11 -35.42 30.03
CA PRO A 808 -13.83 -35.33 31.46
C PRO A 808 -12.37 -34.83 31.67
N ALA A 809 -12.08 -34.31 32.86
CA ALA A 809 -10.73 -33.79 33.19
C ALA A 809 -9.61 -34.79 32.94
N ALA A 810 -9.84 -36.09 33.16
CA ALA A 810 -8.90 -37.16 32.86
C ALA A 810 -8.60 -37.30 31.36
N GLY A 811 -9.62 -37.16 30.50
CA GLY A 811 -9.43 -37.21 29.05
C GLY A 811 -8.63 -36.03 28.51
N ARG A 812 -8.83 -34.82 29.04
CA ARG A 812 -8.02 -33.63 28.70
C ARG A 812 -6.58 -33.79 29.12
N ARG A 813 -6.33 -34.33 30.31
CA ARG A 813 -4.99 -34.62 30.80
C ARG A 813 -4.24 -35.61 29.87
N ALA A 814 -4.93 -36.65 29.40
CA ALA A 814 -4.39 -37.62 28.46
C ALA A 814 -4.01 -36.97 27.10
N ILE A 815 -4.75 -35.94 26.62
CA ILE A 815 -4.40 -35.18 25.43
C ILE A 815 -3.15 -34.34 25.66
N LEU A 816 -3.02 -33.72 26.82
CA LEU A 816 -1.83 -32.93 27.19
C LEU A 816 -0.60 -33.80 27.40
N GLU A 817 -0.74 -35.00 27.98
CA GLU A 817 0.36 -35.96 28.10
C GLU A 817 0.86 -36.45 26.73
N ARG A 818 -0.07 -36.60 25.76
CA ARG A 818 0.33 -36.87 24.36
C ARG A 818 1.05 -35.69 23.70
N LEU A 819 0.71 -34.43 24.05
CA LEU A 819 1.42 -33.25 23.56
C LEU A 819 2.90 -33.28 24.03
N GLU A 820 3.17 -33.69 25.27
CA GLU A 820 4.53 -33.79 25.81
C GLU A 820 5.41 -34.82 25.09
N SER A 821 4.77 -35.83 24.45
CA SER A 821 5.47 -36.85 23.67
C SER A 821 5.84 -36.44 22.25
N LEU A 822 5.31 -35.32 21.75
CA LEU A 822 5.64 -34.84 20.41
C LEU A 822 7.01 -34.14 20.39
N PRO A 823 7.75 -34.27 19.27
CA PRO A 823 8.92 -33.43 19.06
C PRO A 823 8.52 -31.97 19.08
N LYS A 824 9.30 -31.16 19.78
CA LYS A 824 9.06 -29.70 19.81
C LYS A 824 9.17 -29.13 18.40
N PRO A 825 8.27 -28.26 17.98
CA PRO A 825 8.22 -27.66 16.64
C PRO A 825 9.39 -26.70 16.39
#